data_5650c31e884f7c3540604f85a232eff2
#
_entry.id   5650c31e884f7c3540604f85a232eff2
#
_cell.length_a   1.000
_cell.length_b   1.000
_cell.length_c   1.000
_cell.angle_alpha   90.00
_cell.angle_beta   90.00
_cell.angle_gamma   90.00
#
_symmetry.space_group_name_H-M   'P 1'
#
loop_
_entity.id
_entity.type
_entity.pdbx_description
1 polymer ?
#
loop_
_entity_poly.entity_id
_entity_poly.type
_entity_poly.pdbx_seq_one_letter_code
_entity_poly.pdbx_strand_id
1 'polypeptide(L)'
;MKIPTNMTMAYHDGDIDTNTSANPHLNDLIAVRYSRRQTLMGGLSAATAAVFGGMLLAGCDEDDPRRAVTVQAGASGATSAGKTVTLTGTVASGSATGVAWAQTGGPAVTLANANTATATFTAPSVAADTTLTFTFTGTSTDGIRSETSTSVTVSPARLDFTAVPKSLADVVAVPAGYSVTVLYRLGDPIATGVGAYANDGSDTNFARRAGDHHDGMSYFGLAATGSTPDANGNTRGLLVLNHENITQAYLHPNGATSTGGAIGAGGVRPESEALKEMECHGVSVIEISRSATAWSYVPASALNRRITPLTPMSFSGPVRGNALLRTRYSTDGTAGRGTINNCANGTMPWHTYLTNEENWAGYFRRQFGDVAARGGSTAKQNVSLARYGIRETANATTFNGNYGWASVVPADSANTLYARWNVTTTAATDATGDFRNEAFQYGWVVEIDPFDPASTPRKRTALGRMNHEGCEIGRTIAGVKPAFYMGDDAQNEYIYKFVSATPWSAADATATNRLAIGDKYLDSGTLYVAKLNADGSGQWLPLVFGQGPLTSANTTYPFADQADVLINARLAGDVLGATKMDRPEWTAVNPATGEMYCTLTNNSSRTAANVDASNPRAYTDPKKTGGQTTGNANGHVIRLRETGDTSEATAFTWDIYAFGAGSDLDATNINLSGLDATNDFSSPDGLWFGLPSNPTGNVTPVMWIETDDGAYTDVTNCMLLAAIPGRVGDGGTRAVTSTLGGTSNTVTTRIGKAPATTLRRFLVGPKECEITGIHSTPDGRSLFVNIQHPGENGGPTNITSSWPANQAGAVATPSRPRSSTIVITKNDGGIIGL
;
A
#
# COMPACT_ATOMS: atom_id res chain seq x y z
N MET A 1 4.40 -32.28 -1.96
CA MET A 1 5.05 -31.43 -2.98
C MET A 1 6.54 -31.47 -2.71
N LYS A 2 7.36 -31.83 -3.68
CA LYS A 2 8.83 -31.83 -3.51
C LYS A 2 9.28 -30.37 -3.72
N ILE A 3 9.75 -29.74 -2.67
CA ILE A 3 10.47 -28.46 -2.76
C ILE A 3 11.71 -28.69 -3.62
N PRO A 4 11.97 -27.88 -4.64
CA PRO A 4 13.21 -27.99 -5.40
C PRO A 4 14.40 -27.77 -4.46
N THR A 5 15.38 -28.69 -4.49
CA THR A 5 16.53 -28.75 -3.59
C THR A 5 17.59 -27.67 -3.85
N ASN A 6 17.29 -26.60 -4.59
CA ASN A 6 18.26 -25.55 -4.96
C ASN A 6 17.76 -24.13 -4.70
N MET A 7 16.78 -23.94 -3.83
CA MET A 7 16.52 -22.59 -3.34
C MET A 7 17.52 -22.28 -2.22
N THR A 8 18.55 -21.52 -2.49
CA THR A 8 19.14 -20.57 -1.53
C THR A 8 17.98 -19.92 -0.81
N MET A 9 18.03 -19.83 0.49
CA MET A 9 16.96 -19.33 1.35
C MET A 9 16.34 -18.08 0.73
N ALA A 10 15.33 -18.33 -0.08
CA ALA A 10 14.65 -17.34 -0.86
C ALA A 10 13.73 -16.56 0.07
N TYR A 11 13.64 -15.29 -0.17
CA TYR A 11 12.53 -14.44 0.10
C TYR A 11 11.23 -15.25 0.13
N HIS A 12 10.47 -15.05 1.16
CA HIS A 12 9.20 -15.71 1.37
C HIS A 12 8.12 -14.65 1.25
N ASP A 13 7.48 -14.59 0.11
CA ASP A 13 6.49 -13.62 -0.34
C ASP A 13 5.03 -13.95 0.06
N GLY A 14 4.82 -14.68 1.16
CA GLY A 14 3.49 -15.14 1.55
C GLY A 14 2.90 -16.28 0.72
N ASP A 15 3.61 -16.80 -0.30
CA ASP A 15 3.13 -17.89 -1.16
C ASP A 15 3.06 -19.28 -0.46
N ILE A 16 3.07 -19.27 0.87
CA ILE A 16 2.83 -20.48 1.69
C ILE A 16 1.41 -20.47 2.26
N ASP A 17 0.69 -21.58 2.06
CA ASP A 17 -0.57 -21.83 2.74
C ASP A 17 -0.31 -22.17 4.21
N THR A 18 -0.48 -21.20 5.10
CA THR A 18 -0.45 -21.38 6.54
C THR A 18 -1.84 -21.56 7.16
N ASN A 19 -2.91 -21.33 6.38
CA ASN A 19 -4.27 -21.45 6.84
C ASN A 19 -4.78 -22.89 6.69
N THR A 20 -4.56 -23.70 7.70
CA THR A 20 -5.05 -25.08 7.80
C THR A 20 -6.41 -25.19 8.50
N SER A 21 -7.15 -24.08 8.68
CA SER A 21 -8.48 -24.09 9.30
C SER A 21 -9.49 -24.89 8.49
N ALA A 22 -10.47 -25.45 9.17
CA ALA A 22 -11.61 -26.13 8.56
C ALA A 22 -12.71 -25.16 8.08
N ASN A 23 -12.41 -23.88 7.94
CA ASN A 23 -13.38 -22.91 7.44
C ASN A 23 -13.89 -23.33 6.07
N PRO A 24 -15.22 -23.50 5.90
CA PRO A 24 -15.78 -23.89 4.63
C PRO A 24 -15.55 -22.78 3.59
N HIS A 25 -15.30 -23.18 2.35
CA HIS A 25 -15.40 -22.24 1.24
C HIS A 25 -16.83 -21.73 1.10
N LEU A 26 -17.00 -20.55 0.51
CA LEU A 26 -18.30 -19.88 0.43
C LEU A 26 -19.40 -20.74 -0.18
N ASN A 27 -19.07 -21.61 -1.13
CA ASN A 27 -20.01 -22.52 -1.77
C ASN A 27 -20.58 -23.59 -0.82
N ASP A 28 -19.83 -24.03 0.18
CA ASP A 28 -20.26 -25.03 1.15
C ASP A 28 -21.38 -24.47 2.07
N LEU A 29 -21.37 -23.14 2.27
CA LEU A 29 -22.37 -22.42 3.05
C LEU A 29 -23.67 -22.19 2.27
N ILE A 30 -23.64 -22.15 0.94
CA ILE A 30 -24.79 -21.94 0.07
C ILE A 30 -25.70 -23.20 0.05
N ALA A 31 -25.12 -24.40 0.12
CA ALA A 31 -25.85 -25.65 0.13
C ALA A 31 -26.77 -25.80 1.35
N VAL A 32 -26.53 -25.08 2.42
CA VAL A 32 -27.28 -25.18 3.71
C VAL A 32 -28.42 -24.16 3.82
N ARG A 33 -28.50 -23.13 2.97
CA ARG A 33 -29.56 -22.11 3.08
C ARG A 33 -30.02 -21.65 1.70
N TYR A 34 -31.05 -22.25 1.13
CA TYR A 34 -32.12 -21.49 0.45
C TYR A 34 -33.22 -22.41 -0.09
N SER A 35 -34.34 -22.41 0.60
CA SER A 35 -35.63 -22.63 -0.06
C SER A 35 -36.24 -21.29 -0.43
N ARG A 36 -36.73 -21.20 -1.63
CA ARG A 36 -37.30 -20.03 -2.32
C ARG A 36 -38.34 -19.27 -1.49
N ARG A 37 -38.27 -17.97 -1.42
CA ARG A 37 -39.32 -16.97 -1.65
C ARG A 37 -38.97 -15.62 -1.02
N GLN A 38 -38.70 -14.61 -1.85
CA GLN A 38 -39.51 -13.38 -1.83
C GLN A 38 -38.84 -12.34 -2.71
N THR A 39 -39.50 -12.15 -3.85
CA THR A 39 -39.32 -11.04 -4.75
C THR A 39 -40.49 -10.07 -4.55
N LEU A 40 -40.24 -8.81 -4.76
CA LEU A 40 -41.14 -7.73 -5.19
C LEU A 40 -41.48 -6.63 -4.20
N MET A 41 -41.33 -5.51 -4.80
CA MET A 41 -42.08 -4.21 -4.70
C MET A 41 -41.18 -3.09 -4.15
N GLY A 42 -40.96 -2.06 -4.77
CA GLY A 42 -41.54 -1.13 -5.75
C GLY A 42 -40.82 0.21 -5.52
N GLY A 43 -40.61 1.05 -6.28
CA GLY A 43 -41.08 1.71 -7.39
C GLY A 43 -41.29 3.22 -7.20
N LEU A 44 -40.69 4.04 -8.05
CA LEU A 44 -41.08 5.36 -8.53
C LEU A 44 -41.20 6.54 -7.54
N SER A 45 -40.52 7.64 -7.81
CA SER A 45 -40.95 8.76 -8.71
C SER A 45 -40.01 9.95 -8.49
N ALA A 46 -39.48 10.51 -9.50
CA ALA A 46 -39.95 11.50 -10.45
C ALA A 46 -39.65 12.98 -10.07
N ALA A 47 -38.91 13.51 -10.95
CA ALA A 47 -38.55 14.86 -11.34
C ALA A 47 -39.52 16.04 -11.00
N THR A 48 -38.90 17.19 -10.85
CA THR A 48 -39.38 18.38 -11.64
C THR A 48 -38.31 19.47 -11.72
N ALA A 49 -38.14 19.94 -12.92
CA ALA A 49 -37.37 21.14 -13.30
C ALA A 49 -38.17 22.41 -13.01
N ALA A 50 -37.48 23.46 -12.72
CA ALA A 50 -38.06 24.80 -12.86
C ALA A 50 -37.01 25.75 -13.42
N VAL A 51 -37.30 26.14 -14.64
CA VAL A 51 -36.67 27.24 -15.37
C VAL A 51 -37.32 28.56 -14.92
N PHE A 52 -36.49 29.53 -14.56
CA PHE A 52 -36.92 30.93 -14.65
C PHE A 52 -35.82 31.81 -15.22
N GLY A 53 -36.14 32.30 -16.40
CA GLY A 53 -35.45 33.39 -17.01
C GLY A 53 -35.84 34.73 -16.34
N GLY A 54 -34.87 35.57 -16.15
CA GLY A 54 -35.07 36.95 -15.72
C GLY A 54 -34.51 37.93 -16.75
N MET A 55 -35.39 38.76 -17.29
CA MET A 55 -35.14 39.78 -18.29
C MET A 55 -34.18 40.87 -17.80
N LEU A 56 -33.29 41.23 -18.69
CA LEU A 56 -32.53 42.47 -18.67
C LEU A 56 -33.46 43.70 -18.85
N LEU A 57 -33.33 44.62 -17.92
CA LEU A 57 -33.73 46.01 -18.16
C LEU A 57 -32.48 46.82 -18.49
N ALA A 58 -32.36 47.22 -19.74
CA ALA A 58 -31.39 48.19 -20.17
C ALA A 58 -31.84 49.58 -19.69
N GLY A 59 -31.07 50.19 -18.82
CA GLY A 59 -31.10 51.61 -18.57
C GLY A 59 -30.07 52.28 -19.44
N CYS A 60 -30.51 53.10 -20.37
CA CYS A 60 -29.65 54.07 -21.03
C CYS A 60 -29.29 55.15 -20.04
N ASP A 61 -28.01 55.36 -19.85
CA ASP A 61 -27.48 56.58 -19.24
C ASP A 61 -26.39 57.14 -20.19
N GLU A 62 -26.44 58.44 -20.32
CA GLU A 62 -25.79 59.24 -21.38
C GLU A 62 -24.27 59.28 -21.18
N ASP A 63 -23.56 59.47 -22.30
CA ASP A 63 -22.14 59.60 -22.48
C ASP A 63 -21.49 60.58 -21.48
N ASP A 64 -20.82 60.03 -20.49
CA ASP A 64 -19.84 60.74 -19.69
C ASP A 64 -18.45 60.46 -20.28
N PRO A 65 -17.70 61.48 -20.77
CA PRO A 65 -16.39 61.29 -21.42
C PRO A 65 -15.25 60.99 -20.44
N ARG A 66 -15.57 60.44 -19.25
CA ARG A 66 -14.56 59.94 -18.34
C ARG A 66 -13.93 58.72 -18.96
N ARG A 67 -12.60 58.61 -18.87
CA ARG A 67 -11.77 57.57 -19.51
C ARG A 67 -12.24 56.15 -19.17
N ALA A 68 -13.22 55.64 -19.89
CA ALA A 68 -13.66 54.27 -19.78
C ALA A 68 -12.51 53.31 -20.18
N VAL A 69 -12.34 52.25 -19.44
CA VAL A 69 -11.50 51.10 -19.82
C VAL A 69 -12.38 50.08 -20.49
N THR A 70 -11.93 49.50 -21.60
CA THR A 70 -12.59 48.36 -22.22
C THR A 70 -11.76 47.13 -22.01
N VAL A 71 -12.36 46.03 -21.52
CA VAL A 71 -11.69 44.76 -21.27
C VAL A 71 -12.27 43.64 -22.13
N GLN A 72 -11.44 42.65 -22.41
CA GLN A 72 -11.83 41.44 -23.13
C GLN A 72 -11.35 40.21 -22.37
N ALA A 73 -12.20 39.22 -22.19
CA ALA A 73 -11.86 37.90 -21.77
C ALA A 73 -11.53 37.02 -22.97
N GLY A 74 -10.59 36.10 -22.84
CA GLY A 74 -10.30 35.09 -23.85
C GLY A 74 -11.54 34.26 -24.20
N ALA A 75 -11.49 33.59 -25.34
CA ALA A 75 -12.60 32.77 -25.82
C ALA A 75 -12.96 31.65 -24.82
N SER A 76 -14.26 31.29 -24.83
CA SER A 76 -14.73 30.10 -24.10
C SER A 76 -13.98 28.85 -24.52
N GLY A 77 -13.66 27.98 -23.54
CA GLY A 77 -12.86 26.78 -23.74
C GLY A 77 -13.54 25.52 -23.20
N ALA A 78 -12.93 24.38 -23.47
CA ALA A 78 -13.30 23.09 -22.90
C ALA A 78 -12.06 22.39 -22.37
N THR A 79 -12.24 21.62 -21.29
CA THR A 79 -11.17 20.84 -20.64
C THR A 79 -11.76 19.63 -19.93
N SER A 80 -10.91 18.76 -19.37
CA SER A 80 -11.34 17.70 -18.43
C SER A 80 -10.92 18.04 -17.00
N ALA A 81 -11.63 17.46 -16.03
CA ALA A 81 -11.31 17.59 -14.62
C ALA A 81 -9.85 17.21 -14.34
N GLY A 82 -9.20 17.92 -13.42
CA GLY A 82 -7.78 17.75 -13.04
C GLY A 82 -6.80 18.57 -13.88
N LYS A 83 -7.21 19.14 -15.02
CA LYS A 83 -6.34 19.98 -15.88
C LYS A 83 -6.18 21.39 -15.32
N THR A 84 -5.01 21.96 -15.53
CA THR A 84 -4.78 23.39 -15.28
C THR A 84 -5.40 24.20 -16.42
N VAL A 85 -6.26 25.13 -16.06
CA VAL A 85 -6.90 26.07 -16.98
C VAL A 85 -6.26 27.43 -16.81
N THR A 86 -5.95 28.10 -17.92
CA THR A 86 -5.45 29.49 -17.92
C THR A 86 -6.53 30.41 -18.50
N LEU A 87 -6.98 31.37 -17.70
CA LEU A 87 -7.84 32.47 -18.12
C LEU A 87 -6.97 33.63 -18.57
N THR A 88 -7.24 34.18 -19.72
CA THR A 88 -6.51 35.34 -20.24
C THR A 88 -7.45 36.51 -20.44
N GLY A 89 -7.11 37.65 -19.86
CA GLY A 89 -7.83 38.90 -20.02
C GLY A 89 -6.94 39.98 -20.64
N THR A 90 -7.50 40.87 -21.38
CA THR A 90 -6.77 41.99 -21.96
C THR A 90 -7.53 43.30 -21.73
N VAL A 91 -6.78 44.40 -21.55
CA VAL A 91 -7.33 45.77 -21.62
C VAL A 91 -7.25 46.20 -23.05
N ALA A 92 -8.39 46.22 -23.72
CA ALA A 92 -8.51 46.52 -25.16
C ALA A 92 -8.37 48.01 -25.47
N SER A 93 -8.83 48.85 -24.55
CA SER A 93 -8.66 50.32 -24.69
C SER A 93 -8.68 51.01 -23.32
N GLY A 94 -8.12 52.19 -23.20
CA GLY A 94 -7.99 52.93 -21.94
C GLY A 94 -6.82 52.43 -21.07
N SER A 95 -6.69 53.05 -19.91
CA SER A 95 -5.65 52.67 -18.88
C SER A 95 -6.34 52.12 -17.64
N ALA A 96 -6.05 50.87 -17.31
CA ALA A 96 -6.51 50.25 -16.09
C ALA A 96 -5.51 50.44 -14.95
N THR A 97 -5.99 50.78 -13.77
CA THR A 97 -5.22 50.79 -12.50
C THR A 97 -5.11 49.41 -11.85
N GLY A 98 -6.04 48.52 -12.25
CA GLY A 98 -6.06 47.15 -11.78
C GLY A 98 -7.00 46.31 -12.65
N VAL A 99 -6.69 45.00 -12.67
CA VAL A 99 -7.54 43.97 -13.32
C VAL A 99 -7.78 42.83 -12.35
N ALA A 100 -8.91 42.14 -12.48
CA ALA A 100 -9.20 40.99 -11.64
C ALA A 100 -10.10 39.98 -12.34
N TRP A 101 -9.91 38.72 -12.03
CA TRP A 101 -10.77 37.61 -12.36
C TRP A 101 -11.61 37.20 -11.16
N ALA A 102 -12.88 36.90 -11.38
CA ALA A 102 -13.79 36.34 -10.41
C ALA A 102 -14.60 35.21 -11.02
N GLN A 103 -14.82 34.14 -10.29
CA GLN A 103 -15.75 33.10 -10.72
C GLN A 103 -17.18 33.55 -10.43
N THR A 104 -18.08 33.43 -11.43
CA THR A 104 -19.48 33.86 -11.34
C THR A 104 -20.46 32.71 -11.47
N GLY A 105 -20.02 31.49 -11.82
CA GLY A 105 -20.88 30.30 -11.87
C GLY A 105 -20.14 28.99 -11.94
N GLY A 106 -20.88 27.92 -11.65
CA GLY A 106 -20.35 26.54 -11.59
C GLY A 106 -19.74 26.15 -10.24
N PRO A 107 -19.21 24.92 -10.11
CA PRO A 107 -18.49 24.46 -8.94
C PRO A 107 -17.34 25.40 -8.59
N ALA A 108 -17.17 25.72 -7.31
CA ALA A 108 -16.17 26.68 -6.85
C ALA A 108 -14.73 26.18 -7.11
N VAL A 109 -13.88 27.10 -7.59
CA VAL A 109 -12.46 26.86 -7.80
C VAL A 109 -11.61 27.97 -7.17
N THR A 110 -10.37 27.63 -6.81
CA THR A 110 -9.38 28.62 -6.35
C THR A 110 -8.63 29.20 -7.54
N LEU A 111 -8.74 30.50 -7.74
CA LEU A 111 -7.98 31.21 -8.78
C LEU A 111 -6.62 31.64 -8.24
N ALA A 112 -5.56 31.16 -8.84
CA ALA A 112 -4.22 31.71 -8.66
C ALA A 112 -4.04 32.93 -9.56
N ASN A 113 -3.31 33.94 -9.07
CA ASN A 113 -3.05 35.20 -9.80
C ASN A 113 -4.34 35.94 -10.23
N ALA A 114 -5.41 35.84 -9.46
CA ALA A 114 -6.71 36.42 -9.81
C ALA A 114 -6.66 37.93 -10.11
N ASN A 115 -5.67 38.66 -9.54
CA ASN A 115 -5.49 40.11 -9.71
C ASN A 115 -4.55 40.48 -10.86
N THR A 116 -4.38 39.60 -11.83
CA THR A 116 -3.56 39.86 -13.04
C THR A 116 -4.35 39.54 -14.30
N ALA A 117 -3.79 39.90 -15.43
CA ALA A 117 -4.39 39.61 -16.74
C ALA A 117 -4.50 38.09 -17.02
N THR A 118 -3.67 37.29 -16.34
CA THR A 118 -3.65 35.84 -16.51
C THR A 118 -3.88 35.17 -15.16
N ALA A 119 -5.02 34.51 -15.00
CA ALA A 119 -5.32 33.68 -13.82
C ALA A 119 -5.33 32.20 -14.20
N THR A 120 -5.05 31.32 -13.21
CA THR A 120 -5.08 29.89 -13.42
C THR A 120 -5.88 29.20 -12.33
N PHE A 121 -6.49 28.05 -12.67
CA PHE A 121 -7.13 27.16 -11.71
C PHE A 121 -7.02 25.70 -12.15
N THR A 122 -7.20 24.77 -11.22
CA THR A 122 -7.38 23.34 -11.56
C THR A 122 -8.85 23.06 -11.80
N ALA A 123 -9.18 22.45 -12.94
CA ALA A 123 -10.54 22.09 -13.31
C ALA A 123 -11.11 21.08 -12.29
N PRO A 124 -12.28 21.36 -11.68
CA PRO A 124 -12.83 20.56 -10.59
C PRO A 124 -13.36 19.21 -11.10
N SER A 125 -13.48 18.23 -10.17
CA SER A 125 -14.15 16.97 -10.45
C SER A 125 -15.63 17.19 -10.71
N VAL A 126 -16.12 16.64 -11.82
CA VAL A 126 -17.52 16.70 -12.25
C VAL A 126 -17.98 15.32 -12.73
N ALA A 127 -19.26 15.03 -12.52
CA ALA A 127 -19.87 13.76 -12.95
C ALA A 127 -20.36 13.78 -14.41
N ALA A 128 -20.57 14.96 -14.96
CA ALA A 128 -21.00 15.22 -16.34
C ALA A 128 -20.45 16.57 -16.78
N ASP A 129 -20.49 16.85 -18.08
CA ASP A 129 -20.07 18.14 -18.61
C ASP A 129 -20.73 19.29 -17.87
N THR A 130 -19.92 20.15 -17.29
CA THR A 130 -20.33 21.24 -16.39
C THR A 130 -19.65 22.54 -16.82
N THR A 131 -20.42 23.60 -16.96
CA THR A 131 -19.89 24.91 -17.34
C THR A 131 -19.55 25.75 -16.10
N LEU A 132 -18.34 26.27 -16.07
CA LEU A 132 -17.88 27.28 -15.12
C LEU A 132 -17.83 28.62 -15.84
N THR A 133 -18.28 29.69 -15.19
CA THR A 133 -18.26 31.04 -15.73
C THR A 133 -17.38 31.97 -14.94
N PHE A 134 -16.64 32.82 -15.61
CA PHE A 134 -15.68 33.75 -15.03
C PHE A 134 -15.86 35.16 -15.63
N THR A 135 -15.69 36.17 -14.79
CA THR A 135 -15.73 37.58 -15.19
C THR A 135 -14.36 38.20 -15.04
N PHE A 136 -13.89 38.86 -16.07
CA PHE A 136 -12.68 39.69 -16.06
C PHE A 136 -13.08 41.15 -15.91
N THR A 137 -12.61 41.80 -14.87
CA THR A 137 -12.92 43.20 -14.53
C THR A 137 -11.68 44.04 -14.73
N GLY A 138 -11.79 45.17 -15.38
CA GLY A 138 -10.76 46.22 -15.39
C GLY A 138 -11.31 47.49 -14.72
N THR A 139 -10.46 48.14 -13.90
CA THR A 139 -10.81 49.39 -13.23
C THR A 139 -9.97 50.53 -13.80
N SER A 140 -10.62 51.61 -14.28
CA SER A 140 -9.93 52.78 -14.81
C SER A 140 -9.30 53.60 -13.71
N THR A 141 -8.50 54.63 -14.10
CA THR A 141 -7.93 55.61 -13.17
C THR A 141 -8.96 56.37 -12.38
N ASP A 142 -10.16 56.52 -12.94
CA ASP A 142 -11.28 57.23 -12.34
C ASP A 142 -12.23 56.31 -11.58
N GLY A 143 -11.82 55.04 -11.37
CA GLY A 143 -12.57 54.04 -10.60
C GLY A 143 -13.74 53.40 -11.37
N ILE A 144 -13.89 53.67 -12.64
CA ILE A 144 -14.96 53.07 -13.48
C ILE A 144 -14.57 51.61 -13.79
N ARG A 145 -15.51 50.68 -13.56
CA ARG A 145 -15.33 49.26 -13.85
C ARG A 145 -15.93 48.89 -15.20
N SER A 146 -15.18 48.09 -15.93
CA SER A 146 -15.66 47.39 -17.12
C SER A 146 -15.48 45.91 -16.95
N GLU A 147 -16.45 45.13 -17.38
CA GLU A 147 -16.50 43.68 -17.16
C GLU A 147 -16.80 42.93 -18.45
N THR A 148 -16.21 41.77 -18.58
CA THR A 148 -16.48 40.83 -19.65
C THR A 148 -16.42 39.42 -19.13
N SER A 149 -17.21 38.52 -19.66
CA SER A 149 -17.31 37.15 -19.15
C SER A 149 -16.85 36.13 -20.19
N THR A 150 -16.30 35.02 -19.67
CA THR A 150 -15.99 33.83 -20.45
C THR A 150 -16.47 32.59 -19.72
N SER A 151 -16.48 31.45 -20.40
CA SER A 151 -16.86 30.19 -19.79
C SER A 151 -15.85 29.08 -20.13
N VAL A 152 -15.80 28.07 -19.26
CA VAL A 152 -15.04 26.85 -19.47
C VAL A 152 -15.95 25.67 -19.19
N THR A 153 -16.12 24.79 -20.17
CA THR A 153 -16.83 23.52 -19.98
C THR A 153 -15.86 22.47 -19.50
N VAL A 154 -16.11 21.89 -18.32
CA VAL A 154 -15.32 20.83 -17.72
C VAL A 154 -16.04 19.51 -17.92
N SER A 155 -15.38 18.55 -18.55
CA SER A 155 -15.83 17.16 -18.68
C SER A 155 -15.30 16.31 -17.51
N PRO A 156 -15.91 15.14 -17.21
CA PRO A 156 -15.39 14.20 -16.22
C PRO A 156 -13.91 13.87 -16.41
N ALA A 157 -13.23 13.53 -15.31
CA ALA A 157 -11.83 13.15 -15.35
C ALA A 157 -11.61 11.91 -16.24
N ARG A 158 -10.48 11.87 -16.91
CA ARG A 158 -10.04 10.76 -17.74
C ARG A 158 -8.52 10.60 -17.63
N LEU A 159 -8.05 9.38 -17.82
CA LEU A 159 -6.62 9.13 -17.94
C LEU A 159 -6.11 9.75 -19.25
N ASP A 160 -5.18 10.71 -19.13
CA ASP A 160 -4.73 11.51 -20.27
C ASP A 160 -3.27 11.20 -20.63
N PHE A 161 -3.03 9.95 -20.94
CA PHE A 161 -1.73 9.48 -21.43
C PHE A 161 -1.92 8.24 -22.33
N THR A 162 -0.95 7.99 -23.19
CA THR A 162 -0.89 6.74 -23.95
C THR A 162 -0.30 5.65 -23.07
N ALA A 163 -0.92 4.46 -23.04
CA ALA A 163 -0.43 3.33 -22.27
C ALA A 163 1.01 2.96 -22.65
N VAL A 164 1.84 2.71 -21.67
CA VAL A 164 3.19 2.19 -21.87
C VAL A 164 3.08 0.75 -22.41
N PRO A 165 3.75 0.40 -23.50
CA PRO A 165 3.74 -0.97 -24.01
C PRO A 165 4.43 -1.93 -23.03
N LYS A 166 4.02 -3.21 -23.07
CA LYS A 166 4.72 -4.29 -22.37
C LYS A 166 6.18 -4.36 -22.78
N SER A 167 7.08 -4.63 -21.85
CA SER A 167 8.53 -4.60 -22.08
C SER A 167 9.27 -5.52 -21.12
N LEU A 168 10.33 -6.14 -21.61
CA LEU A 168 11.34 -6.87 -20.83
C LEU A 168 12.68 -6.10 -20.77
N ALA A 169 12.67 -4.82 -21.14
CA ALA A 169 13.85 -3.97 -21.07
C ALA A 169 14.25 -3.67 -19.61
N ASP A 170 15.55 -3.59 -19.36
CA ASP A 170 16.10 -3.31 -18.02
C ASP A 170 16.15 -1.79 -17.75
N VAL A 171 15.00 -1.13 -17.83
CA VAL A 171 14.81 0.31 -17.59
C VAL A 171 13.39 0.58 -17.10
N VAL A 172 13.21 1.66 -16.37
CA VAL A 172 11.88 2.20 -16.09
C VAL A 172 11.37 2.97 -17.31
N ALA A 173 10.22 2.57 -17.82
CA ALA A 173 9.52 3.24 -18.91
C ALA A 173 8.22 3.89 -18.41
N VAL A 174 7.98 5.15 -18.80
CA VAL A 174 6.75 5.93 -18.51
C VAL A 174 6.18 6.52 -19.80
N PRO A 175 4.92 7.03 -19.81
CA PRO A 175 4.33 7.61 -21.01
C PRO A 175 5.12 8.82 -21.53
N ALA A 176 5.01 9.08 -22.84
CA ALA A 176 5.53 10.31 -23.42
C ALA A 176 4.95 11.53 -22.70
N GLY A 177 5.77 12.54 -22.46
CA GLY A 177 5.41 13.73 -21.69
C GLY A 177 5.63 13.63 -20.18
N TYR A 178 6.17 12.49 -19.71
CA TYR A 178 6.61 12.31 -18.32
C TYR A 178 8.12 12.11 -18.24
N SER A 179 8.70 12.48 -17.11
CA SER A 179 10.12 12.33 -16.80
C SER A 179 10.30 11.53 -15.53
N VAL A 180 11.34 10.67 -15.52
CA VAL A 180 11.74 9.85 -14.36
C VAL A 180 13.08 10.32 -13.84
N THR A 181 13.20 10.50 -12.53
CA THR A 181 14.45 10.78 -11.83
C THR A 181 14.66 9.76 -10.72
N VAL A 182 15.82 9.10 -10.69
CA VAL A 182 16.22 8.23 -9.57
C VAL A 182 16.62 9.12 -8.39
N LEU A 183 15.89 8.98 -7.28
CA LEU A 183 16.00 9.93 -6.15
C LEU A 183 16.87 9.39 -5.01
N TYR A 184 16.65 8.15 -4.59
CA TYR A 184 17.25 7.54 -3.40
C TYR A 184 17.43 6.05 -3.64
N ARG A 185 18.57 5.48 -3.27
CA ARG A 185 18.99 4.13 -3.68
C ARG A 185 19.59 3.36 -2.52
N LEU A 186 19.49 2.06 -2.50
CA LEU A 186 20.24 1.18 -1.60
C LEU A 186 21.67 1.70 -1.42
N GLY A 187 22.12 1.85 -0.17
CA GLY A 187 23.47 2.26 0.21
C GLY A 187 23.73 3.76 0.16
N ASP A 188 22.84 4.60 -0.37
CA ASP A 188 22.99 6.05 -0.36
C ASP A 188 23.11 6.57 1.10
N PRO A 189 24.12 7.41 1.43
CA PRO A 189 24.36 7.86 2.80
C PRO A 189 23.29 8.86 3.25
N ILE A 190 22.81 8.71 4.49
CA ILE A 190 21.80 9.61 5.08
C ILE A 190 22.35 10.45 6.24
N ALA A 191 23.65 10.39 6.50
CA ALA A 191 24.28 11.10 7.60
C ALA A 191 25.68 11.59 7.22
N THR A 192 26.15 12.62 7.90
CA THR A 192 27.51 13.16 7.72
C THR A 192 28.58 12.13 8.05
N GLY A 193 29.71 12.18 7.35
CA GLY A 193 30.88 11.31 7.60
C GLY A 193 30.70 9.86 7.09
N VAL A 194 29.66 9.57 6.34
CA VAL A 194 29.48 8.30 5.64
C VAL A 194 29.95 8.49 4.19
N GLY A 195 30.90 7.64 3.75
CA GLY A 195 31.45 7.71 2.40
C GLY A 195 30.45 7.32 1.32
N ALA A 196 30.77 7.59 0.05
CA ALA A 196 29.98 7.12 -1.08
C ALA A 196 29.84 5.60 -1.07
N TYR A 197 28.74 5.10 -1.61
CA TYR A 197 28.49 3.67 -1.74
C TYR A 197 29.32 3.09 -2.88
N ALA A 198 30.16 2.10 -2.59
CA ALA A 198 31.03 1.47 -3.58
C ALA A 198 30.25 0.48 -4.48
N ASN A 199 29.17 -0.09 -3.99
CA ASN A 199 28.32 -1.07 -4.69
C ASN A 199 29.07 -2.34 -5.14
N ASP A 200 30.06 -2.77 -4.35
CA ASP A 200 30.87 -3.98 -4.58
C ASP A 200 30.70 -5.05 -3.50
N GLY A 201 29.83 -4.76 -2.52
CA GLY A 201 29.58 -5.61 -1.35
C GLY A 201 30.51 -5.36 -0.19
N SER A 202 31.54 -4.51 -0.29
CA SER A 202 32.46 -4.15 0.79
C SER A 202 31.90 -3.12 1.76
N ASP A 203 30.85 -2.38 1.35
CA ASP A 203 30.24 -1.33 2.15
C ASP A 203 29.70 -1.82 3.48
N THR A 204 29.77 -0.95 4.48
CA THR A 204 29.33 -1.18 5.87
C THR A 204 28.53 0.01 6.40
N ASN A 205 28.07 -0.09 7.66
CA ASN A 205 27.37 0.98 8.36
C ASN A 205 26.01 1.34 7.73
N PHE A 206 25.21 0.32 7.48
CA PHE A 206 23.88 0.50 6.90
C PHE A 206 22.86 1.10 7.89
N ALA A 207 23.16 1.15 9.17
CA ALA A 207 22.44 1.99 10.12
C ALA A 207 22.43 3.49 9.75
N ARG A 208 23.30 3.93 8.80
CA ARG A 208 23.43 5.31 8.32
C ARG A 208 23.37 5.43 6.80
N ARG A 209 22.82 4.43 6.14
CA ARG A 209 22.60 4.35 4.68
C ARG A 209 21.18 3.92 4.39
N ALA A 210 20.72 4.10 3.15
CA ALA A 210 19.53 3.45 2.62
C ALA A 210 19.65 1.94 2.79
N GLY A 211 18.58 1.29 3.22
CA GLY A 211 18.45 -0.16 3.20
C GLY A 211 18.18 -0.71 1.81
N ASP A 212 17.95 -2.01 1.73
CA ASP A 212 17.58 -2.71 0.50
C ASP A 212 16.06 -2.77 0.34
N HIS A 213 15.55 -3.41 -0.69
CA HIS A 213 14.13 -3.65 -0.98
C HIS A 213 13.23 -2.48 -0.56
N HIS A 214 13.33 -1.35 -1.29
CA HIS A 214 12.48 -0.18 -1.06
C HIS A 214 11.03 -0.57 -1.33
N ASP A 215 10.16 -0.32 -0.35
CA ASP A 215 8.78 -0.74 -0.35
C ASP A 215 7.83 0.38 0.12
N GLY A 216 6.73 0.08 0.75
CA GLY A 216 5.70 1.02 1.19
C GLY A 216 6.28 2.37 1.63
N MET A 217 5.70 3.47 1.18
CA MET A 217 6.20 4.80 1.49
C MET A 217 5.11 5.83 1.70
N SER A 218 5.48 6.93 2.39
CA SER A 218 4.65 8.13 2.51
C SER A 218 5.49 9.38 2.33
N TYR A 219 4.90 10.39 1.69
CA TYR A 219 5.44 11.74 1.64
C TYR A 219 4.72 12.62 2.66
N PHE A 220 5.49 13.30 3.50
CA PHE A 220 4.98 14.28 4.46
C PHE A 220 5.56 15.66 4.12
N GLY A 221 4.70 16.58 3.69
CA GLY A 221 5.11 17.95 3.38
C GLY A 221 5.71 18.66 4.60
N LEU A 222 6.76 19.42 4.37
CA LEU A 222 7.44 20.27 5.35
C LEU A 222 7.25 21.75 5.00
N ALA A 223 7.12 22.58 6.02
CA ALA A 223 7.26 24.02 5.88
C ALA A 223 8.61 24.39 5.22
N ALA A 224 8.72 25.57 4.64
CA ALA A 224 9.91 26.00 3.92
C ALA A 224 11.20 25.93 4.77
N THR A 225 11.07 26.03 6.08
CA THR A 225 12.17 25.89 7.05
C THR A 225 11.71 25.12 8.28
N GLY A 226 12.66 24.54 9.02
CA GLY A 226 12.38 23.79 10.25
C GLY A 226 11.79 22.39 10.00
N SER A 227 11.09 21.83 10.98
CA SER A 227 10.52 20.47 10.97
C SER A 227 9.00 20.44 11.13
N THR A 228 8.32 21.54 10.88
CA THR A 228 6.86 21.61 11.00
C THR A 228 6.18 20.98 9.79
N PRO A 229 5.20 20.09 9.98
CA PRO A 229 4.37 19.56 8.88
C PRO A 229 3.68 20.69 8.13
N ASP A 230 3.60 20.55 6.82
CA ASP A 230 2.81 21.43 5.94
C ASP A 230 1.98 20.60 4.96
N ALA A 231 0.67 20.57 5.16
CA ALA A 231 -0.26 19.84 4.29
C ALA A 231 -0.24 20.32 2.82
N ASN A 232 0.32 21.49 2.54
CA ASN A 232 0.52 22.05 1.21
C ASN A 232 1.98 22.06 0.76
N GLY A 233 2.88 21.42 1.51
CA GLY A 233 4.31 21.36 1.22
C GLY A 233 4.58 20.51 -0.03
N ASN A 234 4.76 21.16 -1.19
CA ASN A 234 4.96 20.51 -2.48
C ASN A 234 6.40 20.56 -2.99
N THR A 235 7.31 21.15 -2.24
CA THR A 235 8.71 21.36 -2.67
C THR A 235 9.74 20.91 -1.65
N ARG A 236 9.31 20.57 -0.44
CA ARG A 236 10.13 20.07 0.65
C ARG A 236 9.30 19.15 1.51
N GLY A 237 9.83 18.00 1.90
CA GLY A 237 9.11 17.04 2.70
C GLY A 237 10.01 15.97 3.30
N LEU A 238 9.42 15.12 4.13
CA LEU A 238 10.01 13.86 4.55
C LEU A 238 9.44 12.75 3.69
N LEU A 239 10.31 11.93 3.14
CA LEU A 239 9.94 10.66 2.55
C LEU A 239 10.26 9.58 3.59
N VAL A 240 9.25 8.83 3.98
CA VAL A 240 9.36 7.68 4.88
C VAL A 240 9.10 6.44 4.07
N LEU A 241 10.03 5.50 4.06
CA LEU A 241 9.91 4.30 3.24
C LEU A 241 10.44 3.07 3.94
N ASN A 242 9.81 1.96 3.67
CA ASN A 242 10.16 0.64 4.13
C ASN A 242 11.38 0.09 3.37
N HIS A 243 12.11 -0.79 4.04
CA HIS A 243 13.13 -1.69 3.51
C HIS A 243 12.73 -3.09 3.93
N GLU A 244 11.96 -3.73 3.11
CA GLU A 244 11.28 -4.97 3.45
C GLU A 244 12.28 -6.09 3.68
N ASN A 245 13.13 -6.34 2.72
CA ASN A 245 13.99 -7.50 2.66
C ASN A 245 15.36 -7.15 2.05
N ILE A 246 16.12 -8.14 1.59
CA ILE A 246 17.46 -7.98 1.02
C ILE A 246 17.70 -8.94 -0.14
N THR A 247 18.38 -8.49 -1.16
CA THR A 247 19.04 -9.38 -2.12
C THR A 247 20.43 -9.75 -1.58
N GLN A 248 20.46 -10.75 -0.67
CA GLN A 248 21.65 -11.14 0.09
C GLN A 248 22.89 -11.34 -0.79
N ALA A 249 22.72 -11.88 -1.99
CA ALA A 249 23.83 -12.14 -2.93
C ALA A 249 24.62 -10.88 -3.28
N TYR A 250 23.96 -9.73 -3.40
CA TYR A 250 24.60 -8.47 -3.78
C TYR A 250 25.17 -7.68 -2.60
N LEU A 251 24.74 -7.96 -1.37
CA LEU A 251 25.23 -7.22 -0.18
C LEU A 251 26.67 -7.58 0.23
N HIS A 252 27.19 -8.73 -0.22
CA HIS A 252 28.51 -9.21 0.14
C HIS A 252 29.40 -9.38 -1.10
N PRO A 253 30.75 -9.26 -1.01
CA PRO A 253 31.63 -9.31 -2.17
C PRO A 253 31.46 -10.57 -3.02
N ASN A 254 31.25 -11.72 -2.40
CA ASN A 254 31.11 -13.03 -3.05
C ASN A 254 29.78 -13.73 -2.65
N GLY A 255 28.75 -12.95 -2.25
CA GLY A 255 27.55 -13.50 -1.64
C GLY A 255 27.75 -13.83 -0.16
N ALA A 256 26.71 -14.32 0.49
CA ALA A 256 26.72 -14.67 1.92
C ALA A 256 27.63 -15.85 2.20
N THR A 257 28.34 -15.80 3.34
CA THR A 257 29.30 -16.83 3.76
C THR A 257 28.91 -17.52 5.07
N SER A 258 29.46 -18.72 5.29
CA SER A 258 29.34 -19.48 6.53
C SER A 258 30.53 -20.39 6.72
N THR A 259 30.80 -20.79 7.96
CA THR A 259 31.86 -21.75 8.34
C THR A 259 31.26 -22.98 9.02
N GLY A 260 31.89 -24.14 8.86
CA GLY A 260 31.45 -25.38 9.53
C GLY A 260 30.20 -26.02 8.88
N GLY A 261 29.73 -25.52 7.75
CA GLY A 261 28.59 -26.04 7.00
C GLY A 261 27.90 -24.94 6.16
N ALA A 262 26.94 -25.32 5.30
CA ALA A 262 26.13 -24.37 4.57
C ALA A 262 25.12 -23.68 5.52
N ILE A 263 24.65 -22.49 5.11
CA ILE A 263 23.52 -21.81 5.77
C ILE A 263 22.31 -22.75 5.71
N GLY A 264 21.61 -22.94 6.81
CA GLY A 264 20.50 -23.93 6.90
C GLY A 264 20.92 -25.39 7.12
N ALA A 265 22.24 -25.68 7.12
CA ALA A 265 22.81 -27.00 7.40
C ALA A 265 23.86 -26.94 8.53
N GLY A 266 23.65 -26.05 9.51
CA GLY A 266 24.51 -25.90 10.69
C GLY A 266 25.70 -24.97 10.51
N GLY A 267 25.85 -24.29 9.38
CA GLY A 267 26.88 -23.29 9.18
C GLY A 267 26.74 -22.09 10.10
N VAL A 268 27.86 -21.54 10.56
CA VAL A 268 27.94 -20.35 11.40
C VAL A 268 28.18 -19.14 10.55
N ARG A 269 27.31 -18.15 10.67
CA ARG A 269 27.38 -16.89 9.92
C ARG A 269 28.39 -15.93 10.55
N PRO A 270 29.16 -15.20 9.74
CA PRO A 270 29.98 -14.09 10.22
C PRO A 270 29.10 -12.99 10.87
N GLU A 271 29.52 -12.50 12.05
CA GLU A 271 28.79 -11.45 12.75
C GLU A 271 28.62 -10.17 11.92
N SER A 272 29.66 -9.76 11.19
CA SER A 272 29.63 -8.56 10.35
C SER A 272 28.67 -8.64 9.16
N GLU A 273 28.51 -9.84 8.57
CA GLU A 273 27.55 -10.05 7.49
C GLU A 273 26.11 -10.00 8.00
N ALA A 274 25.82 -10.74 9.07
CA ALA A 274 24.50 -10.77 9.69
C ALA A 274 24.08 -9.38 10.21
N LEU A 275 25.00 -8.60 10.76
CA LEU A 275 24.74 -7.22 11.19
C LEU A 275 24.35 -6.33 9.99
N LYS A 276 25.13 -6.40 8.91
CA LYS A 276 24.84 -5.66 7.66
C LYS A 276 23.44 -6.01 7.13
N GLU A 277 23.12 -7.28 7.06
CA GLU A 277 21.82 -7.78 6.58
C GLU A 277 20.67 -7.24 7.43
N MET A 278 20.77 -7.31 8.76
CA MET A 278 19.78 -6.73 9.67
C MET A 278 19.67 -5.21 9.51
N GLU A 279 20.77 -4.50 9.36
CA GLU A 279 20.76 -3.04 9.16
C GLU A 279 20.17 -2.63 7.79
N CYS A 280 20.13 -3.51 6.80
CA CYS A 280 19.53 -3.25 5.50
C CYS A 280 18.00 -3.31 5.53
N HIS A 281 17.39 -3.95 6.53
CA HIS A 281 15.94 -3.99 6.72
C HIS A 281 15.41 -2.76 7.48
N GLY A 282 14.09 -2.63 7.53
CA GLY A 282 13.38 -1.68 8.38
C GLY A 282 12.88 -0.44 7.65
N VAL A 283 13.12 0.76 8.16
CA VAL A 283 12.54 2.00 7.62
C VAL A 283 13.61 3.10 7.51
N SER A 284 13.56 3.88 6.43
CA SER A 284 14.26 5.16 6.31
C SER A 284 13.29 6.33 6.49
N VAL A 285 13.70 7.34 7.24
CA VAL A 285 13.13 8.69 7.18
C VAL A 285 14.18 9.59 6.57
N ILE A 286 13.85 10.24 5.45
CA ILE A 286 14.79 11.15 4.75
C ILE A 286 14.09 12.44 4.35
N GLU A 287 14.81 13.53 4.49
CA GLU A 287 14.38 14.82 3.96
C GLU A 287 14.67 14.89 2.46
N ILE A 288 13.67 15.31 1.70
CA ILE A 288 13.79 15.59 0.28
C ILE A 288 13.38 17.03 -0.03
N SER A 289 13.97 17.58 -1.08
CA SER A 289 13.66 18.93 -1.53
C SER A 289 13.69 19.03 -3.05
N ARG A 290 12.87 19.95 -3.58
CA ARG A 290 12.81 20.25 -5.01
C ARG A 290 13.43 21.60 -5.30
N SER A 291 14.45 21.62 -6.14
CA SER A 291 14.91 22.83 -6.81
C SER A 291 13.89 23.23 -7.89
N ALA A 292 14.17 24.29 -8.65
CA ALA A 292 13.30 24.70 -9.75
C ALA A 292 12.99 23.55 -10.75
N THR A 293 13.90 22.60 -10.90
CA THR A 293 13.84 21.58 -11.97
C THR A 293 13.90 20.13 -11.51
N ALA A 294 14.38 19.83 -10.29
CA ALA A 294 14.60 18.45 -9.87
C ALA A 294 14.45 18.24 -8.36
N TRP A 295 13.97 17.05 -8.00
CA TRP A 295 13.98 16.55 -6.64
C TRP A 295 15.36 15.97 -6.28
N SER A 296 15.76 16.14 -5.03
CA SER A 296 16.93 15.50 -4.43
C SER A 296 16.69 15.18 -2.96
N TYR A 297 17.32 14.14 -2.43
CA TYR A 297 17.35 13.92 -1.00
C TYR A 297 18.45 14.76 -0.34
N VAL A 298 18.32 15.06 0.96
CA VAL A 298 19.24 15.86 1.75
C VAL A 298 20.08 14.93 2.63
N PRO A 299 21.31 14.56 2.27
CA PRO A 299 22.07 13.48 2.93
C PRO A 299 22.39 13.73 4.41
N ALA A 300 22.42 14.98 4.84
CA ALA A 300 22.87 15.38 6.18
C ALA A 300 21.77 16.09 6.98
N SER A 301 20.50 15.88 6.64
CA SER A 301 19.41 16.45 7.43
C SER A 301 19.39 15.87 8.84
N ALA A 302 19.11 16.70 9.83
CA ALA A 302 18.92 16.29 11.22
C ALA A 302 17.64 15.44 11.42
N LEU A 303 16.74 15.41 10.43
CA LEU A 303 15.51 14.60 10.42
C LEU A 303 15.73 13.19 9.89
N ASN A 304 16.88 12.97 9.20
CA ASN A 304 17.16 11.64 8.66
C ASN A 304 17.44 10.63 9.76
N ARG A 305 16.83 9.45 9.65
CA ARG A 305 17.14 8.31 10.53
C ARG A 305 16.82 6.97 9.88
N ARG A 306 17.42 5.92 10.42
CA ARG A 306 17.06 4.53 10.17
C ARG A 306 16.38 3.92 11.39
N ILE A 307 15.38 3.12 11.12
CA ILE A 307 14.73 2.23 12.07
C ILE A 307 14.93 0.82 11.52
N THR A 308 15.54 -0.07 12.29
CA THR A 308 16.00 -1.39 11.83
C THR A 308 15.54 -2.46 12.81
N PRO A 309 15.70 -3.76 12.52
CA PRO A 309 15.44 -4.82 13.50
C PRO A 309 16.12 -4.63 14.86
N LEU A 310 17.14 -3.77 14.95
CA LEU A 310 17.90 -3.51 16.18
C LEU A 310 17.33 -2.35 17.01
N THR A 311 16.41 -1.57 16.46
CA THR A 311 15.88 -0.36 17.09
C THR A 311 14.99 -0.71 18.28
N PRO A 312 15.23 -0.12 19.48
CA PRO A 312 14.31 -0.27 20.61
C PRO A 312 12.92 0.26 20.28
N MET A 313 11.88 -0.48 20.70
CA MET A 313 10.48 -0.14 20.53
C MET A 313 9.71 -0.37 21.82
N SER A 314 8.54 0.27 21.93
CA SER A 314 7.59 0.01 22.99
C SER A 314 6.33 -0.67 22.44
N PHE A 315 5.74 -1.56 23.24
CA PHE A 315 4.40 -2.07 22.97
C PHE A 315 3.36 -1.10 23.52
N SER A 316 2.23 -0.96 22.83
CA SER A 316 1.06 -0.23 23.29
C SER A 316 -0.22 -1.03 23.00
N GLY A 317 -1.33 -0.64 23.61
CA GLY A 317 -2.60 -1.35 23.47
C GLY A 317 -2.72 -2.60 24.35
N PRO A 318 -3.75 -3.45 24.11
CA PRO A 318 -4.20 -4.48 25.03
C PRO A 318 -3.20 -5.62 25.33
N VAL A 319 -2.23 -5.85 24.46
CA VAL A 319 -1.27 -6.96 24.63
C VAL A 319 -0.03 -6.54 25.41
N ARG A 320 0.20 -5.23 25.62
CA ARG A 320 1.33 -4.71 26.36
C ARG A 320 1.45 -5.35 27.75
N GLY A 321 2.62 -5.92 28.06
CA GLY A 321 2.87 -6.60 29.33
C GLY A 321 2.40 -8.05 29.40
N ASN A 322 1.81 -8.59 28.31
CA ASN A 322 1.39 -9.99 28.26
C ASN A 322 2.60 -10.95 28.44
N ALA A 323 2.37 -12.08 29.08
CA ALA A 323 3.41 -13.08 29.33
C ALA A 323 4.07 -13.60 28.05
N LEU A 324 3.36 -13.65 26.92
CA LEU A 324 3.90 -14.06 25.62
C LEU A 324 4.84 -13.02 25.00
N LEU A 325 4.81 -11.74 25.44
CA LEU A 325 5.78 -10.74 25.02
C LEU A 325 7.06 -10.72 25.86
N ARG A 326 7.14 -11.53 26.95
CA ARG A 326 8.31 -11.58 27.80
C ARG A 326 9.42 -12.38 27.14
N THR A 327 10.61 -11.80 27.14
CA THR A 327 11.85 -12.41 26.63
C THR A 327 13.01 -12.00 27.54
N ARG A 328 14.18 -12.56 27.30
CA ARG A 328 15.41 -12.13 27.99
C ARG A 328 15.68 -10.61 27.84
N TYR A 329 15.25 -9.99 26.75
CA TYR A 329 15.39 -8.55 26.54
C TYR A 329 14.28 -7.75 27.23
N SER A 330 13.05 -8.26 27.22
CA SER A 330 11.86 -7.60 27.73
C SER A 330 11.22 -8.46 28.83
N THR A 331 11.72 -8.36 30.06
CA THR A 331 11.30 -9.24 31.15
C THR A 331 9.90 -8.96 31.64
N ASP A 332 9.36 -7.77 31.38
CA ASP A 332 8.01 -7.35 31.71
C ASP A 332 7.04 -7.37 30.49
N GLY A 333 7.54 -7.63 29.28
CA GLY A 333 6.74 -7.64 28.05
C GLY A 333 6.27 -6.26 27.58
N THR A 334 6.93 -5.17 27.98
CA THR A 334 6.53 -3.79 27.60
C THR A 334 7.43 -3.17 26.54
N ALA A 335 8.63 -3.70 26.37
CA ALA A 335 9.61 -3.26 25.37
C ALA A 335 9.85 -4.37 24.34
N GLY A 336 10.30 -4.00 23.16
CA GLY A 336 10.70 -4.88 22.09
C GLY A 336 11.79 -4.26 21.24
N ARG A 337 12.14 -4.91 20.18
CA ARG A 337 12.99 -4.39 19.10
C ARG A 337 12.28 -4.65 17.77
N GLY A 338 12.55 -3.87 16.80
CA GLY A 338 11.97 -4.04 15.46
C GLY A 338 12.44 -2.89 14.57
N THR A 339 12.04 -2.88 13.39
CA THR A 339 11.00 -3.69 12.72
C THR A 339 11.63 -4.55 11.64
N ILE A 340 10.91 -5.51 11.09
CA ILE A 340 11.46 -6.41 10.06
C ILE A 340 10.39 -6.79 9.06
N ASN A 341 10.83 -7.03 7.82
CA ASN A 341 10.03 -7.43 6.69
C ASN A 341 8.80 -6.51 6.56
N ASN A 342 9.11 -5.25 6.35
CA ASN A 342 8.12 -4.18 6.30
C ASN A 342 7.67 -3.97 4.86
N CYS A 343 6.48 -4.43 4.52
CA CYS A 343 5.91 -4.28 3.20
C CYS A 343 5.13 -2.96 3.06
N ALA A 344 3.83 -2.95 2.92
CA ALA A 344 3.03 -1.75 2.77
C ALA A 344 3.02 -0.85 4.01
N ASN A 345 2.31 0.25 3.92
CA ASN A 345 2.28 1.28 4.96
C ASN A 345 0.88 1.86 5.19
N GLY A 346 0.81 2.85 6.07
CA GLY A 346 -0.34 3.73 6.25
C GLY A 346 0.10 5.14 6.59
N THR A 347 -0.58 6.13 6.02
CA THR A 347 -0.33 7.55 6.29
C THR A 347 -1.41 8.09 7.22
N MET A 348 -1.04 8.46 8.45
CA MET A 348 -2.01 8.91 9.43
C MET A 348 -2.30 10.41 9.31
N PRO A 349 -3.55 10.83 9.52
CA PRO A 349 -3.94 12.24 9.43
C PRO A 349 -3.30 13.12 10.51
N TRP A 350 -2.72 12.53 11.55
CA TRP A 350 -1.89 13.21 12.56
C TRP A 350 -0.40 13.14 12.26
N HIS A 351 -0.05 12.89 11.00
CA HIS A 351 1.30 12.91 10.47
C HIS A 351 2.26 11.87 11.08
N THR A 352 1.78 10.68 11.44
CA THR A 352 2.63 9.52 11.70
C THR A 352 2.57 8.54 10.54
N TYR A 353 3.58 7.70 10.45
CA TYR A 353 3.73 6.63 9.50
C TYR A 353 3.47 5.30 10.19
N LEU A 354 2.64 4.47 9.61
CA LEU A 354 2.50 3.07 10.01
C LEU A 354 3.30 2.21 9.06
N THR A 355 4.20 1.40 9.61
CA THR A 355 4.89 0.32 8.89
C THR A 355 4.40 -1.02 9.42
N ASN A 356 4.41 -2.04 8.59
CA ASN A 356 3.71 -3.27 8.85
C ASN A 356 4.67 -4.46 8.75
N GLU A 357 4.69 -5.30 9.80
CA GLU A 357 5.55 -6.49 9.86
C GLU A 357 4.83 -7.67 9.18
N GLU A 358 5.26 -8.02 7.98
CA GLU A 358 4.60 -8.99 7.12
C GLU A 358 5.21 -10.40 7.27
N ASN A 359 6.23 -10.77 6.53
CA ASN A 359 6.83 -12.12 6.48
C ASN A 359 7.83 -12.42 7.62
N TRP A 360 7.63 -11.79 8.77
CA TRP A 360 8.50 -11.88 9.96
C TRP A 360 8.74 -13.30 10.48
N ALA A 361 7.81 -14.23 10.26
CA ALA A 361 7.87 -15.58 10.82
C ALA A 361 9.05 -16.38 10.27
N GLY A 362 9.42 -16.17 9.03
CA GLY A 362 10.51 -16.86 8.34
C GLY A 362 11.91 -16.62 8.94
N TYR A 363 12.10 -15.51 9.66
CA TYR A 363 13.40 -15.16 10.23
C TYR A 363 13.76 -15.99 11.47
N PHE A 364 12.80 -16.67 12.10
CA PHE A 364 13.01 -17.37 13.36
C PHE A 364 13.45 -18.82 13.15
N ARG A 365 14.50 -19.17 13.85
CA ARG A 365 14.96 -20.55 14.01
C ARG A 365 14.16 -21.24 15.12
N ARG A 366 13.58 -22.41 14.83
CA ARG A 366 12.96 -23.28 15.81
C ARG A 366 13.41 -24.70 15.59
N GLN A 367 14.17 -25.28 16.55
CA GLN A 367 14.83 -26.55 16.37
C GLN A 367 13.97 -27.73 16.74
N PHE A 368 14.27 -28.87 16.14
CA PHE A 368 13.69 -30.18 16.47
C PHE A 368 13.73 -30.45 17.98
N GLY A 369 12.62 -30.93 18.54
CA GLY A 369 12.43 -31.22 19.97
C GLY A 369 11.78 -30.07 20.74
N ASP A 370 11.64 -28.85 20.17
CA ASP A 370 11.02 -27.72 20.86
C ASP A 370 9.52 -27.94 21.09
N VAL A 371 8.82 -28.62 20.18
CA VAL A 371 7.41 -28.98 20.36
C VAL A 371 7.21 -29.86 21.60
N ALA A 372 8.08 -30.87 21.79
CA ALA A 372 8.04 -31.70 22.98
C ALA A 372 8.37 -30.93 24.26
N ALA A 373 9.39 -30.05 24.19
CA ALA A 373 9.80 -29.21 25.30
C ALA A 373 8.69 -28.24 25.77
N ARG A 374 7.83 -27.82 24.87
CA ARG A 374 6.66 -26.96 25.17
C ARG A 374 5.38 -27.73 25.50
N GLY A 375 5.45 -29.05 25.74
CA GLY A 375 4.32 -29.87 26.18
C GLY A 375 3.54 -30.55 25.05
N GLY A 376 4.12 -30.72 23.86
CA GLY A 376 3.55 -31.46 22.74
C GLY A 376 2.72 -30.60 21.77
N SER A 377 2.32 -31.21 20.65
CA SER A 377 1.68 -30.51 19.51
C SER A 377 0.36 -29.81 19.85
N THR A 378 -0.35 -30.26 20.88
CA THR A 378 -1.61 -29.67 21.34
C THR A 378 -1.42 -28.56 22.37
N ALA A 379 -0.19 -28.34 22.85
CA ALA A 379 0.07 -27.24 23.75
C ALA A 379 -0.21 -25.90 23.07
N LYS A 380 -0.88 -25.01 23.77
CA LYS A 380 -1.44 -23.76 23.24
C LYS A 380 -0.41 -22.91 22.47
N GLN A 381 0.81 -22.77 22.99
CA GLN A 381 1.88 -22.04 22.30
C GLN A 381 2.32 -22.73 20.99
N ASN A 382 2.33 -24.07 20.95
CA ASN A 382 2.70 -24.82 19.75
C ASN A 382 1.63 -24.69 18.67
N VAL A 383 0.35 -24.69 19.04
CA VAL A 383 -0.78 -24.40 18.11
C VAL A 383 -0.62 -22.99 17.54
N SER A 384 -0.39 -22.00 18.40
CA SER A 384 -0.18 -20.62 17.98
C SER A 384 1.02 -20.49 17.01
N LEU A 385 2.21 -20.94 17.39
CA LEU A 385 3.41 -20.84 16.57
C LEU A 385 3.24 -21.57 15.21
N ALA A 386 2.61 -22.76 15.22
CA ALA A 386 2.39 -23.54 14.02
C ALA A 386 1.41 -22.83 13.05
N ARG A 387 0.37 -22.13 13.60
CA ARG A 387 -0.60 -21.39 12.78
C ARG A 387 0.04 -20.21 12.04
N TYR A 388 1.11 -19.64 12.58
CA TYR A 388 1.91 -18.57 11.96
C TYR A 388 3.11 -19.10 11.17
N GLY A 389 3.18 -20.41 10.87
CA GLY A 389 4.26 -20.99 10.08
C GLY A 389 5.57 -21.26 10.85
N ILE A 390 5.66 -20.91 12.13
CA ILE A 390 6.86 -21.17 12.95
C ILE A 390 6.84 -22.61 13.45
N ARG A 391 7.33 -23.50 12.62
CA ARG A 391 7.39 -24.95 12.89
C ARG A 391 8.81 -25.35 13.29
N GLU A 392 8.93 -26.38 14.12
CA GLU A 392 10.23 -26.98 14.39
C GLU A 392 10.74 -27.73 13.14
N THR A 393 12.04 -27.83 13.02
CA THR A 393 12.68 -28.58 11.94
C THR A 393 12.36 -30.08 12.05
N ALA A 394 12.37 -30.77 10.92
CA ALA A 394 12.01 -32.18 10.84
C ALA A 394 12.99 -33.11 11.61
N ASN A 395 14.21 -32.64 11.85
CA ASN A 395 15.26 -33.38 12.56
C ASN A 395 16.31 -32.41 13.15
N ALA A 396 17.23 -32.95 13.97
CA ALA A 396 18.23 -32.15 14.67
C ALA A 396 19.35 -31.58 13.78
N THR A 397 19.50 -32.05 12.55
CA THR A 397 20.57 -31.62 11.63
C THR A 397 20.08 -30.60 10.59
N THR A 398 18.80 -30.36 10.49
CA THR A 398 18.21 -29.31 9.66
C THR A 398 18.04 -28.05 10.49
N PHE A 399 18.32 -26.88 9.91
CA PHE A 399 18.15 -25.59 10.54
C PHE A 399 17.25 -24.71 9.69
N ASN A 400 16.35 -23.97 10.30
CA ASN A 400 15.49 -22.97 9.69
C ASN A 400 15.87 -21.56 10.17
N GLY A 401 15.16 -20.56 9.67
CA GLY A 401 15.42 -19.14 9.90
C GLY A 401 16.18 -18.51 8.72
N ASN A 402 15.53 -17.52 8.10
CA ASN A 402 16.07 -16.78 6.95
C ASN A 402 17.47 -16.23 7.29
N TYR A 403 18.39 -16.30 6.31
CA TYR A 403 19.75 -15.76 6.39
C TYR A 403 20.66 -16.37 7.46
N GLY A 404 20.16 -17.29 8.28
CA GLY A 404 20.95 -17.98 9.30
C GLY A 404 21.46 -17.08 10.44
N TRP A 405 20.81 -15.94 10.71
CA TRP A 405 21.26 -15.00 11.77
C TRP A 405 21.37 -15.64 13.15
N ALA A 406 20.47 -16.57 13.47
CA ALA A 406 20.51 -17.32 14.73
C ALA A 406 21.75 -18.20 14.90
N SER A 407 22.57 -18.39 13.87
CA SER A 407 23.80 -19.18 13.93
C SER A 407 25.03 -18.38 14.35
N VAL A 408 24.96 -17.05 14.34
CA VAL A 408 26.09 -16.18 14.69
C VAL A 408 26.55 -16.43 16.12
N VAL A 409 27.87 -16.61 16.27
CA VAL A 409 28.53 -16.63 17.57
C VAL A 409 29.26 -15.30 17.73
N PRO A 410 28.71 -14.35 18.48
CA PRO A 410 29.30 -13.01 18.59
C PRO A 410 30.63 -13.06 19.36
N ALA A 411 31.54 -12.15 19.00
CA ALA A 411 32.82 -12.03 19.70
C ALA A 411 32.65 -11.65 21.19
N ASP A 412 31.65 -10.79 21.47
CA ASP A 412 31.19 -10.50 22.82
C ASP A 412 30.06 -11.44 23.23
N SER A 413 30.29 -12.35 24.13
CA SER A 413 29.29 -13.31 24.64
C SER A 413 28.10 -12.65 25.35
N ALA A 414 28.20 -11.38 25.75
CA ALA A 414 27.10 -10.59 26.29
C ALA A 414 26.17 -10.06 25.19
N ASN A 415 26.63 -10.04 23.94
CA ASN A 415 25.82 -9.63 22.78
C ASN A 415 24.74 -10.67 22.47
N THR A 416 23.47 -10.32 22.68
CA THR A 416 22.32 -11.19 22.45
C THR A 416 21.55 -10.88 21.17
N LEU A 417 22.08 -10.01 20.31
CA LEU A 417 21.39 -9.53 19.11
C LEU A 417 21.03 -10.65 18.14
N TYR A 418 21.85 -11.69 18.07
CA TYR A 418 21.67 -12.80 17.15
C TYR A 418 20.89 -13.96 17.78
N ALA A 419 21.07 -14.18 19.08
CA ALA A 419 20.40 -15.24 19.82
C ALA A 419 18.86 -15.06 19.83
N ARG A 420 18.36 -13.84 19.67
CA ARG A 420 16.92 -13.54 19.63
C ARG A 420 16.18 -14.19 18.46
N TRP A 421 16.88 -14.48 17.39
CA TRP A 421 16.30 -15.15 16.23
C TRP A 421 16.13 -16.67 16.42
N ASN A 422 16.54 -17.21 17.57
CA ASN A 422 16.33 -18.60 17.96
C ASN A 422 15.25 -18.70 19.04
N VAL A 423 14.04 -19.10 18.64
CA VAL A 423 12.90 -19.26 19.56
C VAL A 423 12.78 -20.65 20.18
N THR A 424 13.79 -21.50 19.99
CA THR A 424 13.86 -22.80 20.66
C THR A 424 14.01 -22.60 22.17
N THR A 425 13.23 -23.33 22.96
CA THR A 425 13.37 -23.33 24.43
C THR A 425 14.75 -23.82 24.86
N THR A 426 15.29 -23.16 25.85
CA THR A 426 16.57 -23.57 26.49
C THR A 426 16.30 -24.19 27.87
N ALA A 427 17.36 -24.47 28.65
CA ALA A 427 17.24 -24.87 30.03
C ALA A 427 16.74 -23.75 30.98
N ALA A 428 16.47 -22.55 30.47
CA ALA A 428 15.90 -21.47 31.27
C ALA A 428 14.53 -21.88 31.83
N THR A 429 14.25 -21.47 33.05
CA THR A 429 12.98 -21.82 33.73
C THR A 429 11.76 -21.20 33.09
N ASP A 430 11.92 -20.00 32.51
CA ASP A 430 10.85 -19.25 31.81
C ASP A 430 11.40 -18.41 30.65
N ALA A 431 10.52 -17.67 30.01
CA ALA A 431 10.81 -16.86 28.83
C ALA A 431 11.72 -15.65 29.12
N THR A 432 11.90 -15.25 30.39
CA THR A 432 12.82 -14.15 30.75
C THR A 432 14.29 -14.56 30.75
N GLY A 433 14.55 -15.86 30.68
CA GLY A 433 15.91 -16.42 30.58
C GLY A 433 16.38 -16.66 29.16
N ASP A 434 15.49 -16.68 28.18
CA ASP A 434 15.79 -16.93 26.76
C ASP A 434 14.91 -16.11 25.80
N PHE A 435 14.88 -16.46 24.52
CA PHE A 435 14.12 -15.79 23.48
C PHE A 435 12.98 -16.66 22.91
N ARG A 436 12.54 -17.69 23.67
CA ARG A 436 11.45 -18.59 23.22
C ARG A 436 10.15 -17.88 22.79
N ASN A 437 9.93 -16.69 23.29
CA ASN A 437 8.75 -15.87 22.97
C ASN A 437 9.06 -14.73 22.00
N GLU A 438 10.28 -14.56 21.49
CA GLU A 438 10.65 -13.42 20.64
C GLU A 438 9.73 -13.29 19.42
N ALA A 439 9.29 -14.40 18.84
CA ALA A 439 8.39 -14.39 17.68
C ALA A 439 7.01 -13.75 17.97
N PHE A 440 6.57 -13.71 19.22
CA PHE A 440 5.33 -13.03 19.59
C PHE A 440 5.48 -11.50 19.64
N GLN A 441 6.71 -11.00 19.61
CA GLN A 441 6.99 -9.58 19.53
C GLN A 441 6.88 -9.01 18.10
N TYR A 442 6.63 -9.86 17.09
CA TYR A 442 6.51 -9.49 15.67
C TYR A 442 5.15 -9.82 15.09
N GLY A 443 4.87 -9.27 13.91
CA GLY A 443 3.58 -9.37 13.23
C GLY A 443 2.62 -8.27 13.69
N TRP A 444 3.14 -7.10 14.03
CA TRP A 444 2.38 -5.95 14.51
C TRP A 444 2.52 -4.75 13.56
N VAL A 445 1.52 -3.89 13.58
CA VAL A 445 1.64 -2.54 13.01
C VAL A 445 2.57 -1.71 13.91
N VAL A 446 3.53 -1.01 13.32
CA VAL A 446 4.49 -0.16 14.02
C VAL A 446 4.29 1.29 13.63
N GLU A 447 4.00 2.16 14.60
CA GLU A 447 3.84 3.59 14.38
C GLU A 447 5.14 4.36 14.64
N ILE A 448 5.48 5.24 13.71
CA ILE A 448 6.68 6.06 13.68
C ILE A 448 6.26 7.53 13.55
N ASP A 449 6.81 8.42 14.39
CA ASP A 449 6.75 9.87 14.19
C ASP A 449 7.95 10.30 13.33
N PRO A 450 7.78 10.64 12.06
CA PRO A 450 8.88 11.02 11.19
C PRO A 450 9.47 12.40 11.49
N PHE A 451 8.75 13.24 12.24
CA PHE A 451 9.17 14.61 12.59
C PHE A 451 9.96 14.69 13.89
N ASP A 452 9.99 13.59 14.68
CA ASP A 452 10.75 13.49 15.92
C ASP A 452 11.74 12.33 15.86
N PRO A 453 12.99 12.57 15.43
CA PRO A 453 14.01 11.53 15.36
C PRO A 453 14.37 10.88 16.72
N ALA A 454 14.05 11.54 17.84
CA ALA A 454 14.29 11.02 19.19
C ALA A 454 13.15 10.13 19.71
N SER A 455 12.00 10.12 19.04
CA SER A 455 10.83 9.32 19.45
C SER A 455 11.11 7.82 19.37
N THR A 456 10.55 7.06 20.31
CA THR A 456 10.56 5.60 20.30
C THR A 456 9.35 5.07 19.54
N PRO A 457 9.52 4.30 18.44
CA PRO A 457 8.41 3.73 17.70
C PRO A 457 7.54 2.80 18.56
N ARG A 458 6.26 2.66 18.21
CA ARG A 458 5.28 1.89 18.99
C ARG A 458 4.67 0.76 18.18
N LYS A 459 4.70 -0.47 18.73
CA LYS A 459 3.96 -1.61 18.19
C LYS A 459 2.53 -1.55 18.68
N ARG A 460 1.56 -1.37 17.77
CA ARG A 460 0.13 -1.12 18.02
C ARG A 460 -0.66 -2.42 18.10
N THR A 461 -0.77 -2.99 19.29
CA THR A 461 -1.26 -4.35 19.47
C THR A 461 -2.77 -4.53 19.36
N ALA A 462 -3.56 -3.47 19.41
CA ALA A 462 -5.01 -3.57 19.22
C ALA A 462 -5.44 -3.93 17.79
N LEU A 463 -4.53 -3.72 16.82
CA LEU A 463 -4.75 -4.06 15.41
C LEU A 463 -4.57 -5.56 15.12
N GLY A 464 -4.22 -6.37 16.13
CA GLY A 464 -4.02 -7.81 15.98
C GLY A 464 -2.64 -8.17 15.47
N ARG A 465 -2.30 -9.47 15.57
CA ARG A 465 -1.05 -10.04 15.08
C ARG A 465 -1.33 -10.92 13.87
N MET A 466 -0.67 -10.63 12.75
CA MET A 466 -0.79 -11.36 11.48
C MET A 466 0.46 -11.11 10.62
N ASN A 467 0.49 -11.59 9.40
CA ASN A 467 1.41 -11.08 8.39
C ASN A 467 0.80 -9.77 7.86
N HIS A 468 1.07 -8.68 8.58
CA HIS A 468 0.52 -7.40 8.20
C HIS A 468 1.13 -6.92 6.89
N GLU A 469 0.35 -6.97 5.83
CA GLU A 469 0.71 -6.36 4.57
C GLU A 469 0.72 -4.84 4.69
N GLY A 470 -0.42 -4.23 4.94
CA GLY A 470 -0.61 -2.79 5.11
C GLY A 470 -1.59 -2.45 6.21
N CYS A 471 -1.73 -1.14 6.48
CA CYS A 471 -2.72 -0.63 7.43
C CYS A 471 -3.24 0.73 6.97
N GLU A 472 -4.22 0.73 6.07
CA GLU A 472 -4.76 1.95 5.47
C GLU A 472 -5.96 2.49 6.25
N ILE A 473 -5.94 3.79 6.51
CA ILE A 473 -7.02 4.47 7.21
C ILE A 473 -8.18 4.81 6.25
N GLY A 474 -9.41 4.55 6.71
CA GLY A 474 -10.61 5.04 6.02
C GLY A 474 -10.77 6.56 6.09
N ARG A 475 -11.81 7.07 5.44
CA ARG A 475 -12.12 8.51 5.52
C ARG A 475 -12.29 8.97 6.96
N THR A 476 -11.57 10.01 7.35
CA THR A 476 -11.70 10.63 8.66
C THR A 476 -12.80 11.69 8.66
N ILE A 477 -13.92 11.36 9.30
CA ILE A 477 -15.07 12.25 9.42
C ILE A 477 -15.21 12.64 10.89
N ALA A 478 -15.23 13.94 11.18
CA ALA A 478 -15.33 14.43 12.55
C ALA A 478 -16.57 13.85 13.25
N GLY A 479 -16.38 13.29 14.45
CA GLY A 479 -17.42 12.64 15.23
C GLY A 479 -17.71 11.18 14.88
N VAL A 480 -17.10 10.63 13.83
CA VAL A 480 -17.20 9.21 13.42
C VAL A 480 -15.91 8.49 13.84
N LYS A 481 -16.00 7.27 14.32
CA LYS A 481 -14.83 6.46 14.67
C LYS A 481 -14.06 6.06 13.40
N PRO A 482 -12.76 6.34 13.31
CA PRO A 482 -11.98 5.92 12.15
C PRO A 482 -11.84 4.40 12.11
N ALA A 483 -11.81 3.86 10.89
CA ALA A 483 -11.48 2.46 10.64
C ALA A 483 -10.14 2.35 9.92
N PHE A 484 -9.47 1.21 10.10
CA PHE A 484 -8.20 0.85 9.50
C PHE A 484 -8.36 -0.52 8.85
N TYR A 485 -8.00 -0.64 7.58
CA TYR A 485 -8.14 -1.86 6.81
C TYR A 485 -6.77 -2.49 6.58
N MET A 486 -6.70 -3.83 6.63
CA MET A 486 -5.45 -4.58 6.62
C MET A 486 -5.64 -5.87 5.83
N GLY A 487 -4.66 -6.21 4.98
CA GLY A 487 -4.47 -7.52 4.41
C GLY A 487 -3.58 -8.39 5.32
N ASP A 488 -3.81 -9.69 5.32
CA ASP A 488 -2.94 -10.69 5.95
C ASP A 488 -2.35 -11.53 4.81
N ASP A 489 -1.15 -11.16 4.33
CA ASP A 489 -0.58 -11.80 3.18
C ASP A 489 -0.08 -13.20 3.45
N ALA A 490 -0.90 -14.14 3.09
CA ALA A 490 -0.57 -15.53 2.81
C ALA A 490 -1.76 -16.19 2.10
N GLN A 491 -1.52 -17.28 1.41
CA GLN A 491 -2.57 -18.06 0.74
C GLN A 491 -3.65 -18.48 1.74
N ASN A 492 -4.91 -18.17 1.39
CA ASN A 492 -6.09 -18.50 2.18
C ASN A 492 -6.20 -17.75 3.53
N GLU A 493 -5.50 -16.65 3.72
CA GLU A 493 -5.66 -15.77 4.87
C GLU A 493 -6.75 -14.71 4.65
N TYR A 494 -6.86 -13.74 5.54
CA TYR A 494 -8.06 -12.95 5.74
C TYR A 494 -7.85 -11.45 5.52
N ILE A 495 -8.95 -10.75 5.25
CA ILE A 495 -9.00 -9.28 5.28
C ILE A 495 -9.53 -8.87 6.66
N TYR A 496 -8.87 -7.89 7.28
CA TYR A 496 -9.22 -7.38 8.60
C TYR A 496 -9.60 -5.90 8.55
N LYS A 497 -10.34 -5.49 9.59
CA LYS A 497 -10.70 -4.10 9.84
C LYS A 497 -10.60 -3.82 11.34
N PHE A 498 -9.93 -2.76 11.72
CA PHE A 498 -9.96 -2.24 13.08
C PHE A 498 -10.78 -0.96 13.13
N VAL A 499 -11.70 -0.86 14.08
CA VAL A 499 -12.49 0.37 14.32
C VAL A 499 -12.10 0.92 15.68
N SER A 500 -11.59 2.15 15.71
CA SER A 500 -11.20 2.85 16.93
C SER A 500 -12.38 2.99 17.91
N ALA A 501 -12.10 2.93 19.19
CA ALA A 501 -13.12 3.25 20.20
C ALA A 501 -13.47 4.76 20.24
N THR A 502 -12.57 5.61 19.78
CA THR A 502 -12.65 7.06 19.88
C THR A 502 -13.07 7.69 18.55
N PRO A 503 -14.11 8.53 18.52
CA PRO A 503 -14.48 9.30 17.33
C PRO A 503 -13.38 10.28 16.92
N TRP A 504 -13.21 10.48 15.62
CA TRP A 504 -12.22 11.40 15.06
C TRP A 504 -12.48 12.85 15.44
N SER A 505 -11.44 13.53 15.85
CA SER A 505 -11.41 14.98 16.07
C SER A 505 -10.48 15.66 15.07
N ALA A 506 -10.99 16.59 14.28
CA ALA A 506 -10.18 17.31 13.30
C ALA A 506 -9.02 18.10 13.94
N ALA A 507 -9.13 18.48 15.22
CA ALA A 507 -8.05 19.14 15.96
C ALA A 507 -6.81 18.25 16.13
N ASP A 508 -6.96 16.94 16.13
CA ASP A 508 -5.85 16.00 16.30
C ASP A 508 -4.93 15.93 15.06
N ALA A 509 -5.41 16.37 13.90
CA ALA A 509 -4.61 16.46 12.68
C ALA A 509 -3.42 17.42 12.79
N THR A 510 -3.50 18.41 13.69
CA THR A 510 -2.45 19.43 13.89
C THR A 510 -1.70 19.29 15.23
N ALA A 511 -1.95 18.21 15.96
CA ALA A 511 -1.29 17.96 17.24
C ALA A 511 0.19 17.67 17.07
N THR A 512 1.01 18.13 18.03
CA THR A 512 2.46 17.96 17.99
C THR A 512 2.94 16.69 18.71
N ASN A 513 2.15 16.15 19.65
CA ASN A 513 2.42 14.91 20.37
C ASN A 513 1.85 13.69 19.61
N ARG A 514 2.28 13.49 18.38
CA ARG A 514 1.66 12.60 17.38
C ARG A 514 1.51 11.16 17.83
N LEU A 515 2.52 10.57 18.49
CA LEU A 515 2.39 9.21 19.03
C LEU A 515 1.34 9.09 20.15
N ALA A 516 1.09 10.16 20.91
CA ALA A 516 -0.02 10.16 21.88
C ALA A 516 -1.39 10.28 21.19
N ILE A 517 -1.46 10.94 20.02
CA ILE A 517 -2.67 10.87 19.19
C ILE A 517 -2.86 9.44 18.67
N GLY A 518 -1.78 8.77 18.26
CA GLY A 518 -1.82 7.34 17.91
C GLY A 518 -2.35 6.48 19.07
N ASP A 519 -1.93 6.71 20.33
CA ASP A 519 -2.49 6.01 21.50
C ASP A 519 -4.02 6.15 21.60
N LYS A 520 -4.53 7.34 21.29
CA LYS A 520 -5.96 7.63 21.31
C LYS A 520 -6.76 6.81 20.31
N TYR A 521 -6.22 6.59 19.11
CA TYR A 521 -6.96 5.98 18.00
C TYR A 521 -6.59 4.52 17.72
N LEU A 522 -5.39 4.08 18.09
CA LEU A 522 -4.85 2.77 17.72
C LEU A 522 -4.70 1.79 18.90
N ASP A 523 -4.88 2.24 20.16
CA ASP A 523 -4.71 1.37 21.33
C ASP A 523 -6.02 0.80 21.88
N SER A 524 -7.17 1.35 21.46
CA SER A 524 -8.48 0.91 21.94
C SER A 524 -9.49 0.90 20.79
N GLY A 525 -10.17 -0.22 20.61
CA GLY A 525 -11.16 -0.41 19.57
C GLY A 525 -11.53 -1.87 19.42
N THR A 526 -12.15 -2.20 18.29
CA THR A 526 -12.54 -3.57 17.94
C THR A 526 -11.89 -3.97 16.62
N LEU A 527 -11.19 -5.08 16.65
CA LEU A 527 -10.70 -5.76 15.45
C LEU A 527 -11.79 -6.68 14.90
N TYR A 528 -11.95 -6.69 13.60
CA TYR A 528 -12.91 -7.52 12.85
C TYR A 528 -12.18 -8.27 11.76
N VAL A 529 -12.76 -9.39 11.34
CA VAL A 529 -12.36 -10.15 10.16
C VAL A 529 -13.52 -10.23 9.17
N ALA A 530 -13.21 -10.20 7.88
CA ALA A 530 -14.23 -10.18 6.82
C ALA A 530 -14.87 -11.54 6.60
N LYS A 531 -16.19 -11.54 6.42
CA LYS A 531 -16.96 -12.65 5.86
C LYS A 531 -17.74 -12.16 4.65
N LEU A 532 -17.39 -12.68 3.47
CA LEU A 532 -18.03 -12.35 2.21
C LEU A 532 -19.09 -13.41 1.88
N ASN A 533 -20.26 -12.98 1.42
CA ASN A 533 -21.35 -13.86 0.99
C ASN A 533 -21.50 -13.81 -0.52
N ALA A 534 -21.92 -14.92 -1.12
CA ALA A 534 -22.06 -15.06 -2.58
C ALA A 534 -23.08 -14.09 -3.22
N ASP A 535 -24.01 -13.57 -2.43
CA ASP A 535 -24.99 -12.59 -2.89
C ASP A 535 -24.44 -11.17 -3.01
N GLY A 536 -23.14 -10.96 -2.69
CA GLY A 536 -22.47 -9.66 -2.70
C GLY A 536 -22.64 -8.87 -1.40
N SER A 537 -23.29 -9.44 -0.40
CA SER A 537 -23.25 -8.91 0.97
C SER A 537 -22.00 -9.38 1.70
N GLY A 538 -21.62 -8.68 2.77
CA GLY A 538 -20.55 -9.10 3.66
C GLY A 538 -20.76 -8.62 5.09
N GLN A 539 -20.01 -9.21 6.00
CA GLN A 539 -20.07 -8.92 7.43
C GLN A 539 -18.66 -8.77 8.00
N TRP A 540 -18.50 -7.87 8.93
CA TRP A 540 -17.35 -7.75 9.79
C TRP A 540 -17.58 -8.53 11.09
N LEU A 541 -16.89 -9.65 11.27
CA LEU A 541 -17.02 -10.51 12.44
C LEU A 541 -16.08 -10.03 13.54
N PRO A 542 -16.56 -9.64 14.74
CA PRO A 542 -15.74 -9.06 15.79
C PRO A 542 -14.82 -10.08 16.46
N LEU A 543 -13.53 -9.74 16.61
CA LEU A 543 -12.55 -10.51 17.38
C LEU A 543 -12.57 -10.08 18.85
N VAL A 544 -13.61 -10.44 19.57
CA VAL A 544 -13.84 -10.05 20.97
C VAL A 544 -13.94 -11.27 21.86
N PHE A 545 -13.05 -11.35 22.86
CA PHE A 545 -13.09 -12.42 23.86
C PHE A 545 -14.45 -12.47 24.57
N GLY A 546 -14.98 -13.69 24.74
CA GLY A 546 -16.29 -13.93 25.33
C GLY A 546 -17.45 -13.86 24.35
N GLN A 547 -17.23 -13.49 23.07
CA GLN A 547 -18.27 -13.48 22.04
C GLN A 547 -18.14 -14.69 21.10
N GLY A 548 -19.27 -15.30 20.79
CA GLY A 548 -19.34 -16.45 19.90
C GLY A 548 -18.37 -17.57 20.33
N PRO A 549 -17.53 -18.09 19.42
CA PRO A 549 -16.56 -19.15 19.73
C PRO A 549 -15.28 -18.66 20.42
N LEU A 550 -15.08 -17.35 20.61
CA LEU A 550 -13.85 -16.78 21.15
C LEU A 550 -13.83 -16.83 22.69
N THR A 551 -13.81 -18.03 23.23
CA THR A 551 -13.91 -18.29 24.67
C THR A 551 -12.87 -19.33 25.14
N SER A 552 -12.71 -19.46 26.45
CA SER A 552 -11.86 -20.48 27.05
C SER A 552 -12.39 -21.92 26.86
N ALA A 553 -13.65 -22.07 26.42
CA ALA A 553 -14.25 -23.36 26.13
C ALA A 553 -14.08 -23.79 24.66
N ASN A 554 -13.45 -22.98 23.81
CA ASN A 554 -13.23 -23.36 22.41
C ASN A 554 -12.29 -24.55 22.33
N THR A 555 -12.70 -25.58 21.57
CA THR A 555 -11.98 -26.87 21.49
C THR A 555 -10.79 -26.82 20.51
N THR A 556 -10.80 -25.91 19.55
CA THR A 556 -9.68 -25.72 18.61
C THR A 556 -8.56 -24.93 19.24
N TYR A 557 -8.90 -23.83 19.90
CA TYR A 557 -7.97 -22.98 20.64
C TYR A 557 -8.70 -22.30 21.81
N PRO A 558 -8.42 -22.70 23.06
CA PRO A 558 -9.07 -22.12 24.25
C PRO A 558 -8.50 -20.72 24.52
N PHE A 559 -9.17 -19.68 24.03
CA PHE A 559 -8.77 -18.29 24.25
C PHE A 559 -8.83 -17.93 25.73
N ALA A 560 -7.80 -17.26 26.25
CA ALA A 560 -7.73 -16.91 27.67
C ALA A 560 -8.35 -15.54 27.99
N ASP A 561 -8.13 -14.57 27.11
CA ASP A 561 -8.53 -13.17 27.27
C ASP A 561 -8.46 -12.43 25.93
N GLN A 562 -8.72 -11.11 25.93
CA GLN A 562 -8.66 -10.29 24.72
C GLN A 562 -7.26 -10.20 24.14
N ALA A 563 -6.22 -10.18 24.98
CA ALA A 563 -4.83 -10.13 24.50
C ALA A 563 -4.48 -11.41 23.73
N ASP A 564 -4.93 -12.56 24.19
CA ASP A 564 -4.75 -13.83 23.53
C ASP A 564 -5.51 -13.93 22.18
N VAL A 565 -6.70 -13.32 22.08
CA VAL A 565 -7.44 -13.18 20.81
C VAL A 565 -6.62 -12.36 19.81
N LEU A 566 -6.03 -11.24 20.24
CA LEU A 566 -5.26 -10.35 19.37
C LEU A 566 -3.89 -10.93 18.97
N ILE A 567 -3.21 -11.65 19.86
CA ILE A 567 -1.98 -12.39 19.55
C ILE A 567 -2.24 -13.49 18.52
N ASN A 568 -3.43 -14.07 18.55
CA ASN A 568 -3.84 -15.19 17.72
C ASN A 568 -5.00 -14.81 16.78
N ALA A 569 -4.91 -13.65 16.15
CA ALA A 569 -5.95 -13.12 15.27
C ALA A 569 -6.31 -14.10 14.13
N ARG A 570 -5.34 -14.83 13.56
CA ARG A 570 -5.57 -15.89 12.58
C ARG A 570 -6.43 -17.03 13.13
N LEU A 571 -6.12 -17.53 14.33
CA LEU A 571 -6.92 -18.57 14.99
C LEU A 571 -8.33 -18.08 15.34
N ALA A 572 -8.45 -16.79 15.69
CA ALA A 572 -9.76 -16.18 15.93
C ALA A 572 -10.58 -16.09 14.64
N GLY A 573 -9.97 -15.69 13.52
CA GLY A 573 -10.58 -15.71 12.19
C GLY A 573 -11.02 -17.11 11.78
N ASP A 574 -10.17 -18.13 12.04
CA ASP A 574 -10.47 -19.53 11.76
C ASP A 574 -11.77 -19.99 12.44
N VAL A 575 -11.88 -19.78 13.74
CA VAL A 575 -13.05 -20.25 14.51
C VAL A 575 -14.30 -19.40 14.30
N LEU A 576 -14.16 -18.15 13.83
CA LEU A 576 -15.29 -17.30 13.43
C LEU A 576 -15.82 -17.66 12.04
N GLY A 577 -15.10 -18.42 11.23
CA GLY A 577 -15.48 -18.78 9.88
C GLY A 577 -15.32 -17.62 8.88
N ALA A 578 -14.21 -16.88 8.98
CA ALA A 578 -13.83 -15.84 8.04
C ALA A 578 -13.63 -16.39 6.61
N THR A 579 -13.79 -15.55 5.60
CA THR A 579 -13.61 -15.95 4.20
C THR A 579 -12.13 -16.00 3.83
N LYS A 580 -11.69 -17.17 3.35
CA LYS A 580 -10.31 -17.38 2.86
C LYS A 580 -10.11 -16.67 1.53
N MET A 581 -9.04 -15.87 1.45
CA MET A 581 -8.74 -15.05 0.29
C MET A 581 -7.46 -15.52 -0.41
N ASP A 582 -7.22 -15.01 -1.62
CA ASP A 582 -6.08 -15.34 -2.46
C ASP A 582 -4.92 -14.36 -2.21
N ARG A 583 -4.24 -14.45 -1.04
CA ARG A 583 -3.19 -13.54 -0.60
C ARG A 583 -3.69 -12.09 -0.57
N PRO A 584 -4.36 -11.65 0.51
CA PRO A 584 -4.76 -10.25 0.67
C PRO A 584 -3.54 -9.36 0.93
N GLU A 585 -3.20 -8.58 -0.07
CA GLU A 585 -2.08 -7.64 -0.04
C GLU A 585 -2.53 -6.24 0.44
N TRP A 586 -2.18 -5.22 -0.32
CA TRP A 586 -2.48 -3.84 0.03
C TRP A 586 -3.97 -3.56 0.08
N THR A 587 -4.34 -2.70 1.01
CA THR A 587 -5.67 -2.08 1.05
C THR A 587 -5.57 -0.60 0.78
N ALA A 588 -6.54 -0.04 0.05
CA ALA A 588 -6.63 1.38 -0.20
C ALA A 588 -8.08 1.85 -0.10
N VAL A 589 -8.29 3.08 0.34
CA VAL A 589 -9.63 3.66 0.47
C VAL A 589 -9.78 4.84 -0.48
N ASN A 590 -10.78 4.79 -1.34
CA ASN A 590 -11.11 5.90 -2.23
C ASN A 590 -11.51 7.13 -1.40
N PRO A 591 -10.74 8.22 -1.39
CA PRO A 591 -11.01 9.37 -0.52
C PRO A 591 -12.30 10.11 -0.90
N ALA A 592 -12.79 9.96 -2.13
CA ALA A 592 -14.03 10.58 -2.59
C ALA A 592 -15.27 9.75 -2.19
N THR A 593 -15.22 8.42 -2.24
CA THR A 593 -16.37 7.55 -2.05
C THR A 593 -16.37 6.80 -0.72
N GLY A 594 -15.20 6.58 -0.12
CA GLY A 594 -15.01 5.76 1.08
C GLY A 594 -15.03 4.25 0.80
N GLU A 595 -15.13 3.84 -0.45
CA GLU A 595 -15.02 2.43 -0.83
C GLU A 595 -13.61 1.93 -0.61
N MET A 596 -13.46 0.76 0.05
CA MET A 596 -12.19 0.10 0.27
C MET A 596 -11.93 -0.88 -0.87
N TYR A 597 -10.68 -0.94 -1.30
CA TYR A 597 -10.15 -1.87 -2.29
C TYR A 597 -9.06 -2.71 -1.64
N CYS A 598 -8.95 -3.97 -2.04
CA CYS A 598 -7.88 -4.87 -1.62
C CYS A 598 -7.39 -5.66 -2.83
N THR A 599 -6.10 -5.70 -3.01
CA THR A 599 -5.46 -6.58 -3.98
C THR A 599 -5.38 -8.00 -3.44
N LEU A 600 -5.64 -8.95 -4.32
CA LEU A 600 -5.52 -10.39 -4.07
C LEU A 600 -4.56 -10.91 -5.14
N THR A 601 -3.30 -11.07 -4.77
CA THR A 601 -2.22 -11.09 -5.76
C THR A 601 -2.22 -12.37 -6.59
N ASN A 602 -2.32 -13.53 -5.96
CA ASN A 602 -2.43 -14.84 -6.61
C ASN A 602 -2.69 -15.94 -5.59
N ASN A 603 -2.96 -17.18 -6.02
CA ASN A 603 -3.03 -18.33 -5.13
C ASN A 603 -2.77 -19.63 -5.88
N SER A 604 -1.56 -20.16 -5.76
CA SER A 604 -1.17 -21.43 -6.40
C SER A 604 -1.85 -22.67 -5.80
N SER A 605 -2.38 -22.56 -4.58
CA SER A 605 -3.16 -23.62 -3.92
C SER A 605 -4.67 -23.62 -4.26
N ARG A 606 -5.14 -22.61 -5.01
CA ARG A 606 -6.53 -22.57 -5.48
C ARG A 606 -6.76 -23.66 -6.51
N THR A 607 -7.80 -24.47 -6.32
CA THR A 607 -8.19 -25.56 -7.21
C THR A 607 -9.61 -25.33 -7.73
N ALA A 608 -9.99 -26.02 -8.79
CA ALA A 608 -11.38 -25.96 -9.27
C ALA A 608 -12.38 -26.45 -8.21
N ALA A 609 -11.98 -27.29 -7.27
CA ALA A 609 -12.86 -27.79 -6.20
C ALA A 609 -13.10 -26.76 -5.10
N ASN A 610 -12.16 -25.82 -4.87
CA ASN A 610 -12.24 -24.87 -3.75
C ASN A 610 -12.41 -23.40 -4.18
N VAL A 611 -12.83 -23.15 -5.44
CA VAL A 611 -13.26 -21.81 -5.87
C VAL A 611 -14.57 -21.42 -5.22
N ASP A 612 -14.74 -20.13 -4.96
CA ASP A 612 -15.96 -19.55 -4.40
C ASP A 612 -16.30 -18.21 -5.07
N ALA A 613 -17.35 -17.52 -4.64
CA ALA A 613 -17.78 -16.28 -5.27
C ALA A 613 -16.75 -15.15 -5.13
N SER A 614 -15.96 -15.12 -4.08
CA SER A 614 -14.92 -14.11 -3.85
C SER A 614 -13.59 -14.46 -4.50
N ASN A 615 -13.35 -15.74 -4.76
CA ASN A 615 -12.15 -16.28 -5.42
C ASN A 615 -12.57 -17.27 -6.52
N PRO A 616 -13.13 -16.75 -7.65
CA PRO A 616 -13.89 -17.60 -8.56
C PRO A 616 -13.04 -18.35 -9.59
N ARG A 617 -11.72 -18.16 -9.61
CA ARG A 617 -10.86 -18.67 -10.68
C ARG A 617 -9.82 -19.67 -10.17
N ALA A 618 -9.70 -20.79 -10.88
CA ALA A 618 -8.56 -21.71 -10.82
C ALA A 618 -8.35 -22.29 -12.20
N TYR A 619 -7.17 -22.07 -12.78
CA TYR A 619 -6.84 -22.43 -14.16
C TYR A 619 -5.33 -22.65 -14.32
N THR A 620 -4.91 -22.97 -15.52
CA THR A 620 -3.51 -23.05 -15.91
C THR A 620 -3.18 -21.87 -16.82
N ASP A 621 -2.17 -21.09 -16.46
CA ASP A 621 -1.59 -20.02 -17.27
C ASP A 621 -0.26 -20.49 -17.85
N PRO A 622 -0.19 -20.78 -19.17
CA PRO A 622 1.03 -21.27 -19.80
C PRO A 622 2.00 -20.11 -20.06
N LYS A 623 3.27 -20.29 -19.67
CA LYS A 623 4.34 -19.34 -19.99
C LYS A 623 4.88 -19.55 -21.41
N LYS A 624 5.17 -18.46 -22.13
CA LYS A 624 5.79 -18.51 -23.48
C LYS A 624 7.20 -19.09 -23.46
N THR A 625 7.89 -18.97 -22.35
CA THR A 625 9.25 -19.51 -22.13
C THR A 625 9.25 -21.00 -21.76
N GLY A 626 8.08 -21.61 -21.68
CA GLY A 626 7.87 -22.98 -21.20
C GLY A 626 7.58 -23.00 -19.69
N GLY A 627 6.84 -24.02 -19.27
CA GLY A 627 6.28 -24.09 -17.91
C GLY A 627 4.88 -23.48 -17.83
N GLN A 628 4.36 -23.39 -16.63
CA GLN A 628 3.01 -22.89 -16.36
C GLN A 628 2.85 -22.45 -14.91
N THR A 629 1.95 -21.52 -14.66
CA THR A 629 1.44 -21.18 -13.33
C THR A 629 0.03 -21.74 -13.19
N THR A 630 -0.34 -22.19 -12.01
CA THR A 630 -1.66 -22.81 -11.76
C THR A 630 -2.34 -22.17 -10.55
N GLY A 631 -3.63 -22.35 -10.44
CA GLY A 631 -4.45 -21.73 -9.40
C GLY A 631 -5.09 -20.45 -9.90
N ASN A 632 -5.31 -19.48 -9.03
CA ASN A 632 -5.60 -18.11 -9.46
C ASN A 632 -4.27 -17.41 -9.77
N ALA A 633 -3.73 -17.66 -10.97
CA ALA A 633 -2.36 -17.29 -11.32
C ALA A 633 -2.12 -15.76 -11.39
N ASN A 634 -3.13 -15.00 -11.82
CA ASN A 634 -2.98 -13.58 -12.11
C ASN A 634 -3.73 -12.67 -11.13
N GLY A 635 -4.35 -13.24 -10.10
CA GLY A 635 -5.01 -12.49 -9.04
C GLY A 635 -6.18 -11.60 -9.48
N HIS A 636 -6.65 -10.76 -8.57
CA HIS A 636 -7.75 -9.82 -8.82
C HIS A 636 -7.79 -8.73 -7.74
N VAL A 637 -8.54 -7.68 -7.99
CA VAL A 637 -8.78 -6.60 -7.03
C VAL A 637 -10.24 -6.66 -6.59
N ILE A 638 -10.47 -6.89 -5.29
CA ILE A 638 -11.80 -6.82 -4.68
C ILE A 638 -12.05 -5.40 -4.14
N ARG A 639 -13.31 -4.99 -4.12
CA ARG A 639 -13.71 -3.74 -3.46
C ARG A 639 -14.98 -3.92 -2.65
N LEU A 640 -15.11 -3.11 -1.63
CA LEU A 640 -16.28 -3.13 -0.75
C LEU A 640 -16.76 -1.71 -0.42
N ARG A 641 -18.05 -1.60 -0.11
CA ARG A 641 -18.70 -0.39 0.37
C ARG A 641 -19.40 -0.67 1.69
N GLU A 642 -19.02 0.08 2.71
CA GLU A 642 -19.61 -0.01 4.03
C GLU A 642 -21.09 0.38 4.02
N THR A 643 -21.93 -0.35 4.75
CA THR A 643 -23.34 -0.04 4.87
C THR A 643 -23.55 1.33 5.52
N GLY A 644 -24.32 2.20 4.87
CA GLY A 644 -24.55 3.56 5.34
C GLY A 644 -23.37 4.51 5.14
N ASP A 645 -22.36 4.12 4.36
CA ASP A 645 -21.14 4.90 4.09
C ASP A 645 -20.40 5.37 5.36
N THR A 646 -20.45 4.56 6.42
CA THR A 646 -19.77 4.85 7.68
C THR A 646 -18.73 3.78 8.03
N SER A 647 -17.58 4.23 8.50
CA SER A 647 -16.49 3.36 8.99
C SER A 647 -16.90 2.48 10.20
N GLU A 648 -17.99 2.83 10.92
CA GLU A 648 -18.50 2.07 12.05
C GLU A 648 -19.39 0.88 11.64
N ALA A 649 -19.69 0.71 10.34
CA ALA A 649 -20.56 -0.36 9.86
C ALA A 649 -19.98 -1.75 10.17
N THR A 650 -20.85 -2.69 10.47
CA THR A 650 -20.52 -4.12 10.65
C THR A 650 -20.96 -4.99 9.48
N ALA A 651 -21.47 -4.35 8.42
CA ALA A 651 -21.87 -5.00 7.17
C ALA A 651 -21.45 -4.13 5.98
N PHE A 652 -21.24 -4.79 4.85
CA PHE A 652 -20.83 -4.13 3.60
C PHE A 652 -21.42 -4.86 2.39
N THR A 653 -21.30 -4.23 1.22
CA THR A 653 -21.49 -4.87 -0.08
C THR A 653 -20.16 -4.95 -0.80
N TRP A 654 -19.98 -5.93 -1.68
CA TRP A 654 -18.72 -6.14 -2.38
C TRP A 654 -18.91 -6.60 -3.82
N ASP A 655 -17.93 -6.35 -4.64
CA ASP A 655 -17.72 -6.96 -5.95
C ASP A 655 -16.23 -7.07 -6.27
N ILE A 656 -15.87 -7.72 -7.36
CA ILE A 656 -14.51 -7.77 -7.90
C ILE A 656 -14.38 -6.65 -8.93
N TYR A 657 -13.55 -5.67 -8.63
CA TYR A 657 -13.29 -4.51 -9.50
C TYR A 657 -12.65 -4.92 -10.82
N ALA A 658 -11.56 -5.69 -10.76
CA ALA A 658 -10.82 -6.13 -11.93
C ALA A 658 -10.13 -7.47 -11.66
N PHE A 659 -10.12 -8.31 -12.67
CA PHE A 659 -9.38 -9.57 -12.69
C PHE A 659 -8.07 -9.37 -13.45
N GLY A 660 -6.93 -9.69 -12.82
CA GLY A 660 -5.66 -9.80 -13.53
C GLY A 660 -5.71 -10.91 -14.57
N ALA A 661 -5.18 -10.66 -15.74
CA ALA A 661 -5.08 -11.65 -16.83
C ALA A 661 -4.22 -11.09 -17.96
N GLY A 662 -3.54 -11.96 -18.72
CA GLY A 662 -3.07 -11.62 -20.05
C GLY A 662 -4.24 -11.37 -20.99
N SER A 663 -4.10 -10.40 -21.91
CA SER A 663 -5.15 -10.06 -22.88
C SER A 663 -5.45 -11.18 -23.89
N ASP A 664 -4.60 -12.18 -23.98
CA ASP A 664 -4.72 -13.36 -24.83
C ASP A 664 -5.39 -14.57 -24.13
N LEU A 665 -5.68 -14.46 -22.84
CA LEU A 665 -6.33 -15.52 -22.08
C LEU A 665 -7.86 -15.56 -22.33
N ASP A 666 -8.49 -16.69 -21.99
CA ASP A 666 -9.93 -16.91 -22.21
C ASP A 666 -10.81 -15.82 -21.60
N ALA A 667 -11.51 -15.07 -22.46
CA ALA A 667 -12.38 -13.97 -22.07
C ALA A 667 -13.66 -14.42 -21.34
N THR A 668 -13.98 -15.73 -21.36
CA THR A 668 -15.18 -16.27 -20.74
C THR A 668 -14.97 -16.56 -19.26
N ASN A 669 -13.81 -17.13 -18.88
CA ASN A 669 -13.55 -17.65 -17.55
C ASN A 669 -12.27 -17.12 -16.88
N ILE A 670 -11.37 -16.46 -17.63
CA ILE A 670 -10.09 -15.97 -17.10
C ILE A 670 -10.00 -14.44 -17.19
N ASN A 671 -9.97 -13.87 -18.41
CA ASN A 671 -9.95 -12.42 -18.62
C ASN A 671 -11.36 -11.82 -18.52
N LEU A 672 -11.95 -11.94 -17.33
CA LEU A 672 -13.34 -11.53 -17.07
C LEU A 672 -13.57 -10.03 -17.15
N SER A 673 -12.52 -9.26 -16.97
CA SER A 673 -12.53 -7.78 -17.05
C SER A 673 -12.40 -7.26 -18.48
N GLY A 674 -12.20 -8.15 -19.46
CA GLY A 674 -12.01 -7.74 -20.86
C GLY A 674 -10.78 -6.87 -21.04
N LEU A 675 -9.68 -7.20 -20.37
CA LEU A 675 -8.41 -6.48 -20.48
C LEU A 675 -7.84 -6.65 -21.90
N ASP A 676 -7.17 -5.60 -22.36
CA ASP A 676 -6.51 -5.55 -23.66
C ASP A 676 -5.00 -5.27 -23.51
N ALA A 677 -4.28 -5.11 -24.61
CA ALA A 677 -2.85 -4.87 -24.61
C ALA A 677 -2.41 -3.58 -23.90
N THR A 678 -3.33 -2.68 -23.57
CA THR A 678 -3.05 -1.39 -22.91
C THR A 678 -3.21 -1.41 -21.40
N ASN A 679 -3.88 -2.46 -20.87
CA ASN A 679 -4.25 -2.53 -19.46
C ASN A 679 -4.21 -3.94 -18.87
N ASP A 680 -3.73 -4.95 -19.59
CA ASP A 680 -3.55 -6.29 -19.05
C ASP A 680 -2.43 -6.32 -18.01
N PHE A 681 -2.65 -7.09 -16.93
CA PHE A 681 -1.75 -7.19 -15.78
C PHE A 681 -1.92 -8.53 -15.07
N SER A 682 -0.95 -8.83 -14.22
CA SER A 682 -0.95 -10.03 -13.37
C SER A 682 -0.45 -9.67 -11.99
N SER A 683 -0.88 -10.44 -10.99
CA SER A 683 -0.42 -10.35 -9.60
C SER A 683 -0.45 -8.92 -9.05
N PRO A 684 -1.65 -8.31 -8.92
CA PRO A 684 -1.78 -6.99 -8.31
C PRO A 684 -1.41 -7.08 -6.84
N ASP A 685 -0.53 -6.18 -6.41
CA ASP A 685 0.02 -6.12 -5.08
C ASP A 685 -0.19 -4.73 -4.47
N GLY A 686 0.72 -3.77 -4.71
CA GLY A 686 0.59 -2.42 -4.23
C GLY A 686 -0.68 -1.72 -4.74
N LEU A 687 -1.32 -0.94 -3.86
CA LEU A 687 -2.58 -0.26 -4.16
C LEU A 687 -2.67 1.06 -3.42
N TRP A 688 -2.93 2.15 -4.14
CA TRP A 688 -3.04 3.46 -3.52
C TRP A 688 -3.96 4.40 -4.28
N PHE A 689 -4.64 5.30 -3.57
CA PHE A 689 -5.39 6.40 -4.17
C PHE A 689 -4.63 7.72 -4.04
N GLY A 690 -4.35 8.35 -5.16
CA GLY A 690 -3.77 9.69 -5.19
C GLY A 690 -4.65 10.74 -4.55
N LEU A 691 -4.02 11.80 -4.02
CA LEU A 691 -4.68 12.95 -3.40
C LEU A 691 -5.56 12.58 -2.19
N PRO A 692 -5.08 11.76 -1.24
CA PRO A 692 -5.87 11.38 -0.05
C PRO A 692 -6.24 12.61 0.80
N SER A 693 -5.45 13.68 0.71
CA SER A 693 -5.70 14.97 1.39
C SER A 693 -6.56 15.95 0.59
N ASN A 694 -7.24 15.50 -0.48
CA ASN A 694 -8.18 16.33 -1.24
C ASN A 694 -9.53 16.46 -0.49
N PRO A 695 -9.64 17.31 0.57
CA PRO A 695 -10.81 17.32 1.44
C PRO A 695 -12.06 17.86 0.77
N THR A 696 -11.91 18.54 -0.36
CA THR A 696 -13.02 19.16 -1.11
C THR A 696 -13.55 18.26 -2.22
N GLY A 697 -12.85 17.14 -2.52
CA GLY A 697 -13.20 16.28 -3.67
C GLY A 697 -13.08 16.99 -5.02
N ASN A 698 -12.38 18.13 -5.08
CA ASN A 698 -12.28 18.97 -6.29
C ASN A 698 -11.46 18.32 -7.40
N VAL A 699 -10.66 17.30 -7.09
CA VAL A 699 -9.93 16.52 -8.10
C VAL A 699 -10.30 15.05 -7.94
N THR A 700 -10.58 14.38 -9.04
CA THR A 700 -10.85 12.95 -9.06
C THR A 700 -9.57 12.20 -8.67
N PRO A 701 -9.58 11.39 -7.60
CA PRO A 701 -8.42 10.60 -7.23
C PRO A 701 -8.18 9.50 -8.28
N VAL A 702 -6.93 9.35 -8.67
CA VAL A 702 -6.47 8.22 -9.49
C VAL A 702 -6.12 7.08 -8.57
N MET A 703 -6.64 5.89 -8.83
CA MET A 703 -6.19 4.66 -8.18
C MET A 703 -4.96 4.14 -8.93
N TRP A 704 -3.96 3.73 -8.19
CA TRP A 704 -2.74 3.14 -8.69
C TRP A 704 -2.68 1.69 -8.25
N ILE A 705 -2.34 0.78 -9.17
CA ILE A 705 -2.18 -0.65 -8.93
C ILE A 705 -0.76 -1.02 -9.34
N GLU A 706 0.01 -1.55 -8.43
CA GLU A 706 1.37 -2.04 -8.59
C GLU A 706 1.35 -3.56 -8.71
N THR A 707 2.39 -4.17 -9.27
CA THR A 707 2.44 -5.62 -9.43
C THR A 707 3.75 -6.18 -8.90
N ASP A 708 3.63 -7.32 -8.20
CA ASP A 708 4.70 -8.27 -7.90
C ASP A 708 4.39 -9.60 -8.60
N ASP A 709 4.89 -9.76 -9.81
CA ASP A 709 4.41 -10.79 -10.71
C ASP A 709 5.42 -11.91 -10.96
N GLY A 710 4.94 -13.14 -10.77
CA GLY A 710 5.64 -14.36 -11.17
C GLY A 710 5.05 -15.07 -12.40
N ALA A 711 3.81 -14.76 -12.77
CA ALA A 711 3.10 -15.48 -13.84
C ALA A 711 3.32 -14.87 -15.23
N TYR A 712 3.42 -13.54 -15.32
CA TYR A 712 3.43 -12.81 -16.60
C TYR A 712 4.82 -12.26 -16.97
N THR A 713 5.85 -12.60 -16.20
CA THR A 713 7.25 -12.13 -16.34
C THR A 713 7.96 -12.61 -17.61
N ASP A 714 7.38 -13.53 -18.35
CA ASP A 714 7.86 -13.93 -19.69
C ASP A 714 7.32 -13.02 -20.81
N VAL A 715 6.40 -12.12 -20.50
CA VAL A 715 5.76 -11.18 -21.43
C VAL A 715 6.17 -9.74 -21.16
N THR A 716 6.29 -9.36 -19.89
CA THR A 716 6.61 -8.01 -19.45
C THR A 716 7.24 -8.03 -18.06
N ASN A 717 8.00 -7.00 -17.70
CA ASN A 717 8.38 -6.74 -16.32
C ASN A 717 7.16 -6.23 -15.52
N CYS A 718 7.28 -6.21 -14.20
CA CYS A 718 6.29 -5.63 -13.28
C CYS A 718 5.95 -4.18 -13.64
N MET A 719 4.74 -3.75 -13.29
CA MET A 719 4.16 -2.53 -13.82
C MET A 719 3.35 -1.75 -12.79
N LEU A 720 3.11 -0.48 -13.12
CA LEU A 720 2.17 0.39 -12.44
C LEU A 720 1.02 0.72 -13.39
N LEU A 721 -0.22 0.53 -12.95
CA LEU A 721 -1.41 0.91 -13.69
C LEU A 721 -2.10 2.09 -13.00
N ALA A 722 -2.65 3.00 -13.80
CA ALA A 722 -3.53 4.07 -13.35
C ALA A 722 -4.98 3.71 -13.64
N ALA A 723 -5.87 3.99 -12.69
CA ALA A 723 -7.29 3.71 -12.83
C ALA A 723 -8.19 4.86 -12.32
N ILE A 724 -9.33 5.04 -12.95
CA ILE A 724 -10.46 5.82 -12.44
C ILE A 724 -11.61 4.82 -12.26
N PRO A 725 -11.74 4.19 -11.09
CA PRO A 725 -12.73 3.14 -10.88
C PRO A 725 -14.15 3.71 -10.81
N GLY A 726 -15.14 2.90 -11.18
CA GLY A 726 -16.53 3.15 -10.90
C GLY A 726 -16.89 2.96 -9.43
N ARG A 727 -18.01 2.30 -9.14
CA ARG A 727 -18.48 2.05 -7.76
C ARG A 727 -18.85 0.59 -7.56
N VAL A 728 -18.82 0.14 -6.32
CA VAL A 728 -19.33 -1.18 -5.92
C VAL A 728 -20.76 -1.37 -6.47
N GLY A 729 -20.98 -2.48 -7.18
CA GLY A 729 -22.26 -2.83 -7.77
C GLY A 729 -22.57 -2.22 -9.15
N ASP A 730 -21.59 -1.56 -9.80
CA ASP A 730 -21.77 -0.96 -11.13
C ASP A 730 -21.73 -1.96 -12.30
N GLY A 731 -21.34 -3.20 -12.04
CA GLY A 731 -21.39 -4.32 -12.98
C GLY A 731 -22.58 -5.22 -12.73
N GLY A 732 -22.34 -6.50 -12.63
CA GLY A 732 -23.41 -7.47 -12.44
C GLY A 732 -22.94 -8.79 -11.83
N THR A 733 -23.59 -9.87 -12.18
CA THR A 733 -23.17 -11.21 -11.81
C THR A 733 -22.66 -11.96 -13.03
N ARG A 734 -21.69 -12.85 -12.83
CA ARG A 734 -21.17 -13.71 -13.89
C ARG A 734 -20.94 -15.11 -13.37
N ALA A 735 -21.36 -16.11 -14.15
CA ALA A 735 -20.95 -17.49 -13.92
C ALA A 735 -19.53 -17.68 -14.47
N VAL A 736 -18.65 -18.24 -13.65
CA VAL A 736 -17.25 -18.51 -13.99
C VAL A 736 -17.01 -20.00 -13.82
N THR A 737 -16.54 -20.65 -14.88
CA THR A 737 -16.16 -22.06 -14.86
C THR A 737 -14.65 -22.19 -14.72
N SER A 738 -14.22 -22.65 -13.55
CA SER A 738 -12.82 -23.00 -13.30
C SER A 738 -12.54 -24.43 -13.72
N THR A 739 -11.45 -24.64 -14.47
CA THR A 739 -11.02 -25.98 -14.87
C THR A 739 -9.53 -26.13 -14.57
N LEU A 740 -9.18 -27.07 -13.69
CA LEU A 740 -7.82 -27.37 -13.31
C LEU A 740 -7.68 -28.84 -12.90
N GLY A 741 -6.63 -29.51 -13.39
CA GLY A 741 -6.31 -30.89 -13.04
C GLY A 741 -7.42 -31.89 -13.39
N GLY A 742 -8.18 -31.65 -14.46
CA GLY A 742 -9.28 -32.49 -14.90
C GLY A 742 -10.59 -32.30 -14.10
N THR A 743 -10.62 -31.40 -13.17
CA THR A 743 -11.83 -31.02 -12.39
C THR A 743 -12.36 -29.69 -12.92
N SER A 744 -13.70 -29.59 -13.05
CA SER A 744 -14.37 -28.32 -13.39
C SER A 744 -15.43 -27.99 -12.34
N ASN A 745 -15.54 -26.70 -12.00
CA ASN A 745 -16.57 -26.18 -11.11
C ASN A 745 -17.01 -24.82 -11.60
N THR A 746 -18.30 -24.52 -11.48
CA THR A 746 -18.88 -23.23 -11.89
C THR A 746 -19.44 -22.52 -10.68
N VAL A 747 -18.98 -21.29 -10.46
CA VAL A 747 -19.46 -20.40 -9.40
C VAL A 747 -20.02 -19.12 -10.00
N THR A 748 -20.99 -18.52 -9.32
CA THR A 748 -21.48 -17.19 -9.68
C THR A 748 -20.82 -16.17 -8.77
N THR A 749 -20.18 -15.16 -9.39
CA THR A 749 -19.52 -14.05 -8.67
C THR A 749 -20.15 -12.70 -9.02
N ARG A 750 -19.79 -11.68 -8.23
CA ARG A 750 -20.10 -10.28 -8.49
C ARG A 750 -18.92 -9.62 -9.15
N ILE A 751 -19.16 -8.95 -10.25
CA ILE A 751 -18.11 -8.24 -11.00
C ILE A 751 -18.45 -6.75 -11.13
N GLY A 752 -17.44 -5.92 -11.08
CA GLY A 752 -17.51 -4.52 -11.45
C GLY A 752 -17.66 -4.35 -12.95
N LYS A 753 -18.02 -3.15 -13.38
CA LYS A 753 -18.03 -2.79 -14.79
C LYS A 753 -16.61 -2.92 -15.36
N ALA A 754 -16.49 -3.53 -16.55
CA ALA A 754 -15.21 -3.66 -17.25
C ALA A 754 -14.49 -2.30 -17.35
N PRO A 755 -13.22 -2.22 -16.91
CA PRO A 755 -12.55 -0.93 -16.75
C PRO A 755 -12.22 -0.23 -18.09
N ALA A 756 -12.09 -0.99 -19.20
CA ALA A 756 -11.85 -0.45 -20.53
C ALA A 756 -10.82 0.70 -20.53
N THR A 757 -11.22 1.91 -20.94
CA THR A 757 -10.32 3.08 -21.01
C THR A 757 -10.04 3.74 -19.64
N THR A 758 -10.70 3.30 -18.58
CA THR A 758 -10.48 3.83 -17.21
C THR A 758 -9.39 3.09 -16.43
N LEU A 759 -8.73 2.13 -17.03
CA LEU A 759 -7.53 1.44 -16.53
C LEU A 759 -6.48 1.46 -17.64
N ARG A 760 -5.24 1.88 -17.33
CA ARG A 760 -4.14 1.95 -18.28
C ARG A 760 -2.80 1.67 -17.62
N ARG A 761 -1.91 0.98 -18.34
CA ARG A 761 -0.51 0.79 -17.93
C ARG A 761 0.23 2.11 -18.01
N PHE A 762 0.73 2.57 -16.86
CA PHE A 762 1.42 3.85 -16.72
C PHE A 762 2.95 3.68 -16.67
N LEU A 763 3.45 2.61 -16.05
CA LEU A 763 4.88 2.35 -15.96
C LEU A 763 5.16 0.86 -16.16
N VAL A 764 6.30 0.55 -16.75
CA VAL A 764 6.92 -0.78 -16.75
C VAL A 764 8.31 -0.64 -16.15
N GLY A 765 8.63 -1.50 -15.17
CA GLY A 765 9.88 -1.50 -14.43
C GLY A 765 11.05 -2.17 -15.14
N PRO A 766 12.24 -2.16 -14.53
CA PRO A 766 13.41 -2.91 -15.01
C PRO A 766 13.21 -4.42 -14.80
N LYS A 767 14.20 -5.21 -15.18
CA LYS A 767 14.16 -6.67 -15.05
C LYS A 767 14.12 -7.13 -13.61
N GLU A 768 13.29 -8.17 -13.38
CA GLU A 768 13.27 -8.90 -12.11
C GLU A 768 13.07 -7.94 -10.92
N CYS A 769 12.20 -6.96 -11.09
CA CYS A 769 11.80 -6.05 -10.03
C CYS A 769 10.34 -6.26 -9.69
N GLU A 770 9.99 -5.85 -8.51
CA GLU A 770 8.64 -5.49 -8.13
C GLU A 770 8.45 -3.98 -8.26
N ILE A 771 7.24 -3.53 -8.59
CA ILE A 771 6.83 -2.15 -8.47
C ILE A 771 5.97 -2.02 -7.23
N THR A 772 6.44 -1.24 -6.29
CA THR A 772 5.80 -1.11 -4.97
C THR A 772 5.98 0.28 -4.39
N GLY A 773 5.32 0.59 -3.30
CA GLY A 773 5.48 1.81 -2.53
C GLY A 773 5.26 3.08 -3.33
N ILE A 774 4.09 3.68 -3.23
CA ILE A 774 3.68 4.82 -4.02
C ILE A 774 3.12 5.94 -3.15
N HIS A 775 3.50 7.18 -3.43
CA HIS A 775 2.89 8.37 -2.84
C HIS A 775 3.13 9.61 -3.72
N SER A 776 2.38 10.69 -3.52
CA SER A 776 2.57 11.94 -4.26
C SER A 776 2.76 13.14 -3.36
N THR A 777 3.25 14.25 -3.94
CA THR A 777 3.08 15.56 -3.32
C THR A 777 1.59 15.90 -3.17
N PRO A 778 1.22 16.76 -2.20
CA PRO A 778 -0.19 17.15 -1.98
C PRO A 778 -0.91 17.69 -3.20
N ASP A 779 -0.20 18.33 -4.13
CA ASP A 779 -0.75 18.85 -5.40
C ASP A 779 -0.83 17.80 -6.51
N GLY A 780 -0.38 16.55 -6.28
CA GLY A 780 -0.40 15.47 -7.26
C GLY A 780 0.52 15.65 -8.47
N ARG A 781 1.49 16.56 -8.41
CA ARG A 781 2.38 16.92 -9.54
C ARG A 781 3.73 16.21 -9.51
N SER A 782 4.05 15.53 -8.43
CA SER A 782 5.21 14.63 -8.31
C SER A 782 4.75 13.32 -7.71
N LEU A 783 5.01 12.22 -8.38
CA LEU A 783 4.67 10.88 -7.95
C LEU A 783 5.97 10.15 -7.61
N PHE A 784 6.08 9.63 -6.39
CA PHE A 784 7.18 8.80 -5.91
C PHE A 784 6.75 7.35 -6.03
N VAL A 785 7.64 6.49 -6.54
CA VAL A 785 7.42 5.06 -6.72
C VAL A 785 8.70 4.32 -6.34
N ASN A 786 8.58 3.18 -5.70
CA ASN A 786 9.70 2.31 -5.38
C ASN A 786 9.85 1.21 -6.43
N ILE A 787 11.09 0.93 -6.76
CA ILE A 787 11.53 -0.19 -7.59
C ILE A 787 12.28 -1.13 -6.67
N GLN A 788 11.64 -2.22 -6.28
CA GLN A 788 12.18 -3.21 -5.36
C GLN A 788 13.02 -4.24 -6.13
N HIS A 789 14.05 -4.76 -5.52
CA HIS A 789 14.93 -5.88 -5.90
C HIS A 789 15.24 -6.07 -7.42
N PRO A 790 15.57 -5.03 -8.21
CA PRO A 790 15.91 -5.25 -9.62
C PRO A 790 17.05 -6.28 -9.74
N GLY A 791 16.88 -7.25 -10.65
CA GLY A 791 17.89 -8.28 -10.86
C GLY A 791 18.02 -9.32 -9.73
N GLU A 792 16.96 -9.60 -8.99
CA GLU A 792 16.96 -10.49 -7.82
C GLU A 792 17.46 -11.90 -8.09
N ASN A 793 17.27 -12.41 -9.32
CA ASN A 793 17.72 -13.75 -9.71
C ASN A 793 19.22 -13.81 -10.05
N GLY A 794 19.92 -12.68 -9.90
CA GLY A 794 21.33 -12.55 -10.19
C GLY A 794 22.22 -12.70 -8.95
N GLY A 795 23.50 -12.41 -9.15
CA GLY A 795 24.51 -12.43 -8.10
C GLY A 795 25.81 -11.80 -8.57
N PRO A 796 26.86 -11.74 -7.70
CA PRO A 796 28.12 -11.04 -8.02
C PRO A 796 28.79 -11.50 -9.31
N THR A 797 28.60 -12.76 -9.68
CA THR A 797 29.20 -13.37 -10.89
C THR A 797 28.24 -13.47 -12.07
N ASN A 798 26.97 -13.18 -11.88
CA ASN A 798 25.92 -13.23 -12.89
C ASN A 798 24.92 -12.09 -12.65
N ILE A 799 25.27 -10.88 -13.07
CA ILE A 799 24.41 -9.71 -12.92
C ILE A 799 23.31 -9.77 -14.00
N THR A 800 22.04 -9.84 -13.60
CA THR A 800 20.88 -9.94 -14.50
C THR A 800 20.25 -8.60 -14.82
N SER A 801 20.42 -7.60 -13.95
CA SER A 801 20.04 -6.19 -14.15
C SER A 801 21.19 -5.26 -13.74
N SER A 802 21.31 -4.12 -14.39
CA SER A 802 22.23 -3.04 -13.96
C SER A 802 21.47 -1.78 -13.53
N TRP A 803 20.19 -1.88 -13.35
CA TRP A 803 19.37 -0.74 -12.93
C TRP A 803 19.69 -0.32 -11.48
N PRO A 804 19.77 0.97 -11.14
CA PRO A 804 19.41 2.15 -11.94
C PRO A 804 20.56 2.75 -12.77
N ALA A 805 21.75 2.16 -12.79
CA ALA A 805 22.89 2.73 -13.48
C ALA A 805 22.67 2.87 -15.02
N ASN A 806 21.87 1.96 -15.60
CA ASN A 806 21.53 1.96 -17.01
C ASN A 806 20.26 2.77 -17.37
N GLN A 807 19.62 3.46 -16.42
CA GLN A 807 18.39 4.24 -16.68
C GLN A 807 18.59 5.35 -17.72
N ALA A 808 19.74 5.99 -17.70
CA ALA A 808 20.10 7.05 -18.67
C ALA A 808 20.73 6.53 -19.95
N GLY A 809 20.93 5.24 -20.09
CA GLY A 809 21.57 4.59 -21.24
C GLY A 809 22.42 3.38 -20.83
N ALA A 810 22.83 2.59 -21.79
CA ALA A 810 23.58 1.35 -21.52
C ALA A 810 24.89 1.63 -20.77
N VAL A 811 25.20 0.81 -19.77
CA VAL A 811 26.46 0.85 -19.03
C VAL A 811 27.52 -0.01 -19.73
N ALA A 812 28.76 0.44 -19.74
CA ALA A 812 29.86 -0.28 -20.38
C ALA A 812 30.24 -1.58 -19.66
N THR A 813 30.04 -1.62 -18.34
CA THR A 813 30.30 -2.80 -17.50
C THR A 813 29.07 -3.01 -16.60
N PRO A 814 28.54 -4.24 -16.52
CA PRO A 814 27.46 -4.53 -15.59
C PRO A 814 27.81 -4.10 -14.16
N SER A 815 26.88 -3.48 -13.49
CA SER A 815 26.97 -3.10 -12.08
C SER A 815 25.88 -3.79 -11.25
N ARG A 816 26.14 -4.03 -9.98
CA ARG A 816 25.12 -4.60 -9.09
C ARG A 816 23.90 -3.69 -9.11
N PRO A 817 22.69 -4.25 -9.25
CA PRO A 817 21.46 -3.48 -9.18
C PRO A 817 21.25 -2.90 -7.78
N ARG A 818 20.42 -1.88 -7.69
CA ARG A 818 20.11 -1.22 -6.42
C ARG A 818 18.61 -0.93 -6.35
N SER A 819 17.94 -1.48 -5.37
CA SER A 819 16.59 -1.04 -5.01
C SER A 819 16.56 0.49 -4.86
N SER A 820 15.54 1.15 -5.41
CA SER A 820 15.57 2.61 -5.47
C SER A 820 14.18 3.23 -5.50
N THR A 821 14.08 4.43 -4.95
CA THR A 821 12.93 5.31 -5.11
C THR A 821 13.13 6.23 -6.31
N ILE A 822 12.15 6.30 -7.18
CA ILE A 822 12.09 7.24 -8.31
C ILE A 822 11.04 8.32 -8.06
N VAL A 823 11.20 9.45 -8.74
CA VAL A 823 10.16 10.47 -8.83
C VAL A 823 9.77 10.70 -10.28
N ILE A 824 8.47 10.72 -10.53
CA ILE A 824 7.86 10.95 -11.84
C ILE A 824 7.20 12.32 -11.83
N THR A 825 7.47 13.11 -12.86
CA THR A 825 6.85 14.42 -13.07
C THR A 825 6.32 14.53 -14.49
N LYS A 826 5.23 15.27 -14.66
CA LYS A 826 4.70 15.60 -15.98
C LYS A 826 5.41 16.83 -16.54
N ASN A 827 5.84 16.81 -17.80
CA ASN A 827 6.69 17.85 -18.37
C ASN A 827 5.95 19.20 -18.53
N ASP A 828 4.62 19.16 -18.62
CA ASP A 828 3.76 20.35 -18.62
C ASP A 828 3.43 20.86 -17.20
N GLY A 829 3.92 20.18 -16.15
CA GLY A 829 3.64 20.51 -14.74
C GLY A 829 2.23 20.14 -14.29
N GLY A 830 1.48 19.34 -15.04
CA GLY A 830 0.14 18.88 -14.71
C GLY A 830 0.10 17.83 -13.60
N ILE A 831 -1.10 17.46 -13.17
CA ILE A 831 -1.34 16.36 -12.23
C ILE A 831 -1.01 15.03 -12.94
N ILE A 832 -0.32 14.15 -12.23
CA ILE A 832 0.10 12.85 -12.77
C ILE A 832 -1.14 11.99 -13.07
N GLY A 833 -1.20 11.43 -14.28
CA GLY A 833 -2.29 10.55 -14.73
C GLY A 833 -3.48 11.26 -15.35
N LEU A 834 -3.67 12.56 -15.06
CA LEU A 834 -4.82 13.35 -15.55
C LEU A 834 -4.46 14.34 -16.65
#